data_affa1301e11c3edcd096c308aeb16559
#
_entry.id   affa1301e11c3edcd096c308aeb16559
#
_cell.length_a   1.000
_cell.length_b   1.000
_cell.length_c   1.000
_cell.angle_alpha   90.00
_cell.angle_beta   90.00
_cell.angle_gamma   90.00
#
_symmetry.space_group_name_H-M   'P 1'
#
loop_
_entity.id
_entity.type
_entity.pdbx_description
1 polymer ?
#
loop_
_entity_poly.entity_id
_entity_poly.type
_entity_poly.pdbx_seq_one_letter_code
_entity_poly.pdbx_strand_id
1 'polypeptide(L)'
;MRSDTITGPVPIMLCSFVLAGASANAQAEQLHFTYLWHLEQPIYWPDQQATGADRYERAWESILRTDGGAPHPENNLRDIFGWPDRVAAYQYRCRDSIDAIRWANEAGAQISYSGGLVENVQSLGDAGQLGYSATWYSWLREARNWTTVGQSKPRCDIVLFPFHHPLLPLCDESAVRKEIQLYKAQYAEAWGASPAMSKGMFPPEMAFSTRLIKVLDEEGIDWVIVSGEHVSRACDNFPVIYGTGGINCDPPNAADQINPPQDHWYRQQIDRGCSPCTAYPFGYTPHRARYVDPETGTLHEVIVVPSAQAIGWDNGYAAMGLDAFNTLEAHNDPSRPMLVLMAHDGDNAWGGGYSYYMEATPDLVSQAQGAGYTATVIEEYLADHPVPPDDLVHVEDGAWVNADGDFGSPIMLNWNWPLVDGSGQIDIPGGWAEDERNWAIITAAQNRVDTAEQIAGGVDINEILHPNGGTSSAERAWHYFLASLNSGYMYYGTSLDMEVKPTVACNEAMEHADAVIGDGSLDTTPPTIWIPQRHPWNPGSTNFGPQYGYTQYESNGDFWVWTFVYDVSGVTSVTLKYRIDADGANPLSSTQNETYAGGPEVGAWQSLPMTWRDFPAGNFHGDPGIDFFEMPLYIADEYYVEVTGLTEVLLDYYVEATDGKAVVAKSPIQHVTIGDGSGGGPGDDVVVIDPDPAQAGENVLIQYDPAGRALQSSPQVYLHYGFNGWDPVVDPDPPMTWNATEAVWEVTVMVQSSATQLDMVFNDGAGTWDNNGGADWHFTVVGGAPPDEEWEMDGLLDAAATLIDTNNGMVLYAGILGDELYLATWDAGEGNDHFIFLANPPGSMGSAPWAKSGQVAAWAAYLGNENDNDWAGWFDVTGTVQVATGGGSGYLEGTINLVEEFGAVPGEVHVAVAPYPTSDGSALDYAYQVPASINGDGNVDAGEYVAVDVCAVRADRSPLDLDADCDVDLGDLTVFTQCIAGPGAGSAGGCPPGTDADLDDDGDVDLGDFATFQSGFAG
;
A
#
# COMPACT_ATOMS: atom_id res chain seq x y z
N MET A 1 -9.50 -16.41 -94.47
CA MET A 1 -10.24 -17.29 -95.41
C MET A 1 -10.36 -18.63 -94.69
N ARG A 2 -11.59 -19.05 -94.56
CA ARG A 2 -12.16 -20.41 -94.37
C ARG A 2 -11.42 -21.34 -93.40
N SER A 3 -12.04 -21.65 -92.26
CA SER A 3 -13.02 -22.75 -92.07
C SER A 3 -12.44 -24.13 -92.30
N ASP A 4 -12.45 -24.99 -91.29
CA ASP A 4 -13.34 -26.12 -91.20
C ASP A 4 -13.28 -26.86 -89.87
N THR A 5 -14.43 -27.17 -89.44
CA THR A 5 -14.83 -27.95 -88.26
C THR A 5 -14.56 -29.45 -88.47
N ILE A 6 -14.09 -30.18 -87.44
CA ILE A 6 -14.44 -31.60 -87.30
C ILE A 6 -14.71 -31.89 -85.85
N THR A 7 -15.90 -32.33 -85.54
CA THR A 7 -16.44 -32.84 -84.30
C THR A 7 -16.10 -34.31 -84.11
N GLY A 8 -15.70 -34.69 -82.91
CA GLY A 8 -15.65 -36.06 -82.41
C GLY A 8 -15.55 -36.11 -80.89
N PRO A 9 -16.37 -36.91 -80.21
CA PRO A 9 -16.40 -36.89 -78.75
C PRO A 9 -15.31 -37.76 -78.13
N VAL A 10 -14.62 -37.19 -77.10
CA VAL A 10 -13.70 -37.93 -76.24
C VAL A 10 -14.32 -37.99 -74.82
N PRO A 11 -14.38 -39.16 -74.21
CA PRO A 11 -15.02 -39.31 -72.91
C PRO A 11 -14.16 -38.65 -71.75
N ILE A 12 -14.85 -37.83 -71.01
CA ILE A 12 -14.33 -37.17 -69.81
C ILE A 12 -14.28 -38.22 -68.67
N MET A 13 -13.11 -38.66 -68.33
CA MET A 13 -12.87 -39.42 -67.09
C MET A 13 -12.81 -38.45 -65.92
N LEU A 14 -13.88 -38.39 -65.10
CA LEU A 14 -13.91 -37.62 -63.88
C LEU A 14 -12.99 -38.31 -62.81
N CYS A 15 -11.79 -37.82 -62.62
CA CYS A 15 -11.01 -38.05 -61.37
C CYS A 15 -11.54 -37.15 -60.26
N SER A 16 -12.33 -37.73 -59.39
CA SER A 16 -12.68 -37.08 -58.09
C SER A 16 -11.45 -37.05 -57.20
N PHE A 17 -10.75 -35.94 -57.17
CA PHE A 17 -9.85 -35.64 -56.07
C PHE A 17 -10.71 -35.30 -54.84
N VAL A 18 -10.78 -36.18 -53.87
CA VAL A 18 -11.19 -35.89 -52.52
C VAL A 18 -10.02 -35.11 -51.89
N LEU A 19 -10.16 -33.77 -51.87
CA LEU A 19 -9.39 -32.95 -50.92
C LEU A 19 -9.94 -33.29 -49.53
N ALA A 20 -9.23 -34.15 -48.80
CA ALA A 20 -9.32 -34.19 -47.35
C ALA A 20 -8.73 -32.86 -46.87
N GLY A 21 -9.57 -31.85 -46.71
CA GLY A 21 -9.23 -30.71 -45.91
C GLY A 21 -9.06 -31.20 -44.49
N ALA A 22 -7.83 -31.35 -44.02
CA ALA A 22 -7.53 -31.29 -42.62
C ALA A 22 -7.81 -29.85 -42.20
N SER A 23 -9.04 -29.60 -41.73
CA SER A 23 -9.25 -28.49 -40.80
C SER A 23 -8.39 -28.84 -39.59
N ALA A 24 -7.18 -28.30 -39.52
CA ALA A 24 -6.57 -28.09 -38.22
C ALA A 24 -7.65 -27.27 -37.48
N ASN A 25 -8.24 -27.82 -36.46
CA ASN A 25 -8.90 -27.03 -35.45
C ASN A 25 -7.77 -26.11 -34.92
N ALA A 26 -7.77 -24.84 -35.33
CA ALA A 26 -7.02 -23.84 -34.65
C ALA A 26 -7.56 -23.88 -33.21
N GLN A 27 -6.76 -24.33 -32.28
CA GLN A 27 -7.09 -24.22 -30.86
C GLN A 27 -7.31 -22.74 -30.59
N ALA A 28 -8.35 -22.41 -29.85
CA ALA A 28 -8.59 -21.02 -29.48
C ALA A 28 -7.34 -20.49 -28.74
N GLU A 29 -6.99 -19.27 -29.03
CA GLU A 29 -5.83 -18.65 -28.43
C GLU A 29 -6.08 -18.45 -26.92
N GLN A 30 -5.16 -18.92 -26.09
CA GLN A 30 -5.21 -18.86 -24.64
C GLN A 30 -4.45 -17.64 -24.13
N LEU A 31 -4.60 -17.29 -22.86
CA LEU A 31 -3.92 -16.15 -22.27
C LEU A 31 -2.40 -16.19 -22.47
N HIS A 32 -1.83 -15.01 -22.56
CA HIS A 32 -0.40 -14.75 -22.62
C HIS A 32 0.12 -14.33 -21.25
N PHE A 33 1.42 -14.53 -21.01
CA PHE A 33 2.06 -14.05 -19.80
C PHE A 33 3.50 -13.61 -20.07
N THR A 34 3.98 -12.68 -19.24
CA THR A 34 5.33 -12.13 -19.33
C THR A 34 5.81 -11.64 -17.96
N TYR A 35 7.03 -11.17 -17.90
CA TYR A 35 7.69 -10.72 -16.68
C TYR A 35 8.21 -9.30 -16.82
N LEU A 36 8.18 -8.53 -15.73
CA LEU A 36 9.06 -7.38 -15.50
C LEU A 36 9.89 -7.65 -14.25
N TRP A 37 11.20 -7.56 -14.38
CA TRP A 37 12.14 -7.62 -13.26
C TRP A 37 12.75 -6.24 -13.03
N HIS A 38 12.44 -5.64 -11.89
CA HIS A 38 12.91 -4.33 -11.50
C HIS A 38 14.24 -4.42 -10.75
N LEU A 39 15.22 -3.58 -11.11
CA LEU A 39 16.54 -3.52 -10.51
C LEU A 39 16.87 -2.09 -10.15
N GLU A 40 17.03 -1.82 -8.83
CA GLU A 40 17.29 -0.48 -8.32
C GLU A 40 18.23 -0.50 -7.10
N GLN A 41 19.09 0.50 -7.03
CA GLN A 41 19.77 0.94 -5.81
C GLN A 41 20.10 2.44 -5.97
N PRO A 42 19.72 3.29 -5.02
CA PRO A 42 19.88 4.73 -5.12
C PRO A 42 21.34 5.19 -5.12
N ILE A 43 21.55 6.46 -5.42
CA ILE A 43 22.78 7.17 -5.05
C ILE A 43 22.72 7.39 -3.54
N TYR A 44 23.42 6.56 -2.77
CA TYR A 44 23.30 6.52 -1.30
C TYR A 44 23.82 7.77 -0.60
N TRP A 45 24.64 8.61 -1.25
CA TRP A 45 25.01 9.91 -0.74
C TRP A 45 25.16 10.92 -1.88
N PRO A 46 24.13 11.76 -2.09
CA PRO A 46 24.09 12.69 -3.22
C PRO A 46 24.86 13.99 -2.96
N ASP A 47 26.09 13.90 -2.43
CA ASP A 47 27.03 15.01 -2.27
C ASP A 47 28.40 14.70 -2.90
N GLN A 48 29.30 15.68 -2.90
CA GLN A 48 30.62 15.56 -3.50
C GLN A 48 31.75 15.33 -2.50
N GLN A 49 31.50 15.19 -1.22
CA GLN A 49 32.52 15.28 -0.17
C GLN A 49 33.68 14.30 -0.33
N ALA A 50 33.43 13.05 -0.71
CA ALA A 50 34.48 12.06 -0.86
C ALA A 50 35.25 12.19 -2.18
N THR A 51 34.65 12.78 -3.21
CA THR A 51 35.22 12.84 -4.54
C THR A 51 36.01 14.13 -4.77
N GLY A 52 35.50 15.25 -4.27
CA GLY A 52 35.97 16.59 -4.66
C GLY A 52 35.85 16.85 -6.18
N ALA A 53 35.01 16.08 -6.88
CA ALA A 53 34.89 16.08 -8.33
C ALA A 53 33.71 16.92 -8.83
N ASP A 54 33.04 17.63 -7.93
CA ASP A 54 31.88 18.49 -8.23
C ASP A 54 30.72 17.70 -8.92
N ARG A 55 30.47 16.53 -8.40
CA ARG A 55 29.37 15.61 -8.72
C ARG A 55 29.06 14.74 -7.49
N TYR A 56 27.89 14.14 -7.42
CA TYR A 56 27.53 13.25 -6.33
C TYR A 56 28.42 12.00 -6.25
N GLU A 57 28.44 11.37 -5.07
CA GLU A 57 29.18 10.14 -4.82
C GLU A 57 28.49 8.95 -5.47
N ARG A 58 29.29 7.99 -5.98
CA ARG A 58 28.84 6.67 -6.44
C ARG A 58 29.16 5.61 -5.39
N ALA A 59 28.59 4.43 -5.52
CA ALA A 59 28.68 3.37 -4.50
C ALA A 59 30.09 3.13 -3.94
N TRP A 60 31.12 3.04 -4.80
CA TRP A 60 32.46 2.77 -4.30
C TRP A 60 33.07 3.94 -3.52
N GLU A 61 32.73 5.16 -3.89
CA GLU A 61 33.18 6.38 -3.20
C GLU A 61 32.51 6.50 -1.83
N SER A 62 31.20 6.26 -1.75
CA SER A 62 30.45 6.24 -0.49
C SER A 62 30.94 5.13 0.45
N ILE A 63 31.27 3.93 -0.08
CA ILE A 63 31.90 2.84 0.70
C ILE A 63 33.22 3.31 1.27
N LEU A 64 34.09 3.95 0.48
CA LEU A 64 35.37 4.46 0.94
C LEU A 64 35.23 5.55 1.99
N ARG A 65 34.23 6.39 1.87
CA ARG A 65 33.89 7.43 2.85
C ARG A 65 33.52 6.81 4.20
N THR A 66 32.62 5.82 4.19
CA THR A 66 32.21 5.09 5.40
C THR A 66 33.40 4.32 6.02
N ASP A 67 34.19 3.63 5.23
CA ASP A 67 35.44 2.96 5.68
C ASP A 67 36.44 3.95 6.30
N GLY A 68 36.43 5.19 5.85
CA GLY A 68 37.23 6.31 6.39
C GLY A 68 36.73 6.83 7.74
N GLY A 69 35.59 6.34 8.22
CA GLY A 69 35.00 6.70 9.49
C GLY A 69 33.95 7.81 9.41
N ALA A 70 33.46 8.17 8.21
CA ALA A 70 32.30 9.02 8.11
C ALA A 70 31.05 8.30 8.65
N PRO A 71 30.14 9.02 9.35
CA PRO A 71 28.94 8.40 9.91
C PRO A 71 27.91 8.04 8.82
N HIS A 72 28.02 8.63 7.64
CA HIS A 72 27.07 8.45 6.54
C HIS A 72 27.78 8.02 5.25
N PRO A 73 27.09 7.22 4.38
CA PRO A 73 25.77 6.60 4.64
C PRO A 73 25.84 5.58 5.78
N GLU A 74 24.79 5.48 6.57
CA GLU A 74 24.63 4.48 7.62
C GLU A 74 24.43 3.08 7.05
N ASN A 75 23.78 2.98 5.87
CA ASN A 75 23.57 1.73 5.19
C ASN A 75 24.88 0.96 4.96
N ASN A 76 24.87 -0.34 5.25
CA ASN A 76 26.01 -1.21 4.95
C ASN A 76 26.14 -1.50 3.45
N LEU A 77 26.70 -0.53 2.70
CA LEU A 77 26.80 -0.64 1.24
C LEU A 77 27.67 -1.81 0.80
N ARG A 78 28.61 -2.29 1.63
CA ARG A 78 29.39 -3.48 1.29
C ARG A 78 28.53 -4.72 1.25
N ASP A 79 27.57 -4.85 2.16
CA ASP A 79 26.63 -5.97 2.16
C ASP A 79 25.59 -5.75 1.04
N ILE A 80 24.99 -4.58 0.94
CA ILE A 80 23.99 -4.27 -0.11
C ILE A 80 24.51 -4.62 -1.49
N PHE A 81 25.70 -4.18 -1.87
CA PHE A 81 26.27 -4.48 -3.19
C PHE A 81 27.09 -5.76 -3.23
N GLY A 82 27.52 -6.30 -2.10
CA GLY A 82 28.42 -7.46 -2.02
C GLY A 82 27.70 -8.81 -1.92
N TRP A 83 26.43 -8.83 -1.68
CA TRP A 83 25.68 -10.08 -1.62
C TRP A 83 25.67 -10.80 -2.95
N PRO A 84 25.99 -12.11 -2.97
CA PRO A 84 26.18 -12.87 -4.21
C PRO A 84 24.99 -12.80 -5.16
N ASP A 85 23.78 -12.77 -4.64
CA ASP A 85 22.56 -12.68 -5.44
C ASP A 85 22.43 -11.34 -6.14
N ARG A 86 22.70 -10.22 -5.46
CA ARG A 86 22.72 -8.89 -6.07
C ARG A 86 23.83 -8.72 -7.08
N VAL A 87 25.04 -9.20 -6.76
CA VAL A 87 26.16 -9.21 -7.70
C VAL A 87 25.79 -9.99 -8.97
N ALA A 88 25.04 -11.08 -8.84
CA ALA A 88 24.56 -11.85 -9.97
C ALA A 88 23.41 -11.14 -10.71
N ALA A 89 22.41 -10.60 -9.98
CA ALA A 89 21.25 -9.91 -10.56
C ALA A 89 21.70 -8.73 -11.43
N TYR A 90 22.60 -7.87 -10.92
CA TYR A 90 23.04 -6.67 -11.62
C TYR A 90 23.97 -6.94 -12.80
N GLN A 91 24.47 -8.13 -12.99
CA GLN A 91 25.39 -8.43 -14.08
C GLN A 91 24.87 -9.44 -15.10
N TYR A 92 24.36 -10.59 -14.69
CA TYR A 92 24.13 -11.70 -15.64
C TYR A 92 22.89 -12.56 -15.35
N ARG A 93 22.30 -12.53 -14.15
CA ARG A 93 21.27 -13.49 -13.76
C ARG A 93 19.96 -13.34 -14.55
N CYS A 94 19.52 -12.11 -14.86
CA CYS A 94 18.36 -11.90 -15.74
C CYS A 94 18.59 -12.51 -17.13
N ARG A 95 19.80 -12.32 -17.69
CA ARG A 95 20.20 -12.96 -18.95
C ARG A 95 20.15 -14.49 -18.86
N ASP A 96 20.65 -15.08 -17.78
CA ASP A 96 20.65 -16.54 -17.61
C ASP A 96 19.25 -17.10 -17.48
N SER A 97 18.34 -16.40 -16.80
CA SER A 97 16.92 -16.74 -16.70
C SER A 97 16.24 -16.74 -18.08
N ILE A 98 16.47 -15.69 -18.88
CA ILE A 98 15.94 -15.61 -20.24
C ILE A 98 16.53 -16.71 -21.13
N ASP A 99 17.83 -17.01 -21.01
CA ASP A 99 18.45 -18.09 -21.76
C ASP A 99 17.81 -19.47 -21.46
N ALA A 100 17.44 -19.71 -20.22
CA ALA A 100 16.80 -20.95 -19.79
C ALA A 100 15.40 -21.16 -20.40
N ILE A 101 14.70 -20.10 -20.81
CA ILE A 101 13.36 -20.17 -21.41
C ILE A 101 13.33 -19.95 -22.93
N ARG A 102 14.45 -19.73 -23.60
CA ARG A 102 14.56 -19.46 -25.05
C ARG A 102 14.03 -20.58 -25.94
N TRP A 103 13.87 -21.78 -25.42
CA TRP A 103 13.24 -22.90 -26.12
C TRP A 103 11.75 -22.62 -26.45
N ALA A 104 11.06 -21.80 -25.67
CA ALA A 104 9.72 -21.31 -26.01
C ALA A 104 9.87 -20.16 -27.03
N ASN A 105 9.03 -20.21 -28.09
CA ASN A 105 9.22 -19.36 -29.28
C ASN A 105 9.25 -17.87 -28.98
N GLU A 106 8.43 -17.41 -28.05
CA GLU A 106 8.16 -15.98 -27.81
C GLU A 106 8.55 -15.53 -26.40
N ALA A 107 8.96 -16.49 -25.55
CA ALA A 107 9.34 -16.21 -24.17
C ALA A 107 10.53 -15.23 -24.04
N GLY A 108 10.39 -14.34 -23.09
CA GLY A 108 11.39 -13.36 -22.70
C GLY A 108 10.96 -12.63 -21.43
N ALA A 109 11.60 -11.52 -21.13
CA ALA A 109 11.25 -10.64 -20.00
C ALA A 109 11.59 -9.18 -20.32
N GLN A 110 10.87 -8.27 -19.70
CA GLN A 110 11.21 -6.87 -19.56
C GLN A 110 12.10 -6.70 -18.35
N ILE A 111 13.11 -5.82 -18.45
CA ILE A 111 14.01 -5.49 -17.34
C ILE A 111 14.04 -3.99 -17.21
N SER A 112 13.67 -3.48 -16.03
CA SER A 112 13.96 -2.10 -15.67
C SER A 112 15.26 -2.04 -14.84
N TYR A 113 16.11 -1.10 -15.16
CA TYR A 113 17.40 -0.93 -14.52
C TYR A 113 17.66 0.56 -14.38
N SER A 114 17.68 1.08 -13.16
CA SER A 114 17.81 2.53 -12.98
C SER A 114 19.16 3.11 -13.43
N GLY A 115 19.18 4.37 -13.75
CA GLY A 115 20.41 5.08 -14.11
C GLY A 115 21.38 5.18 -12.93
N GLY A 116 20.85 5.45 -11.73
CA GLY A 116 21.64 5.45 -10.49
C GLY A 116 22.32 4.13 -10.24
N LEU A 117 21.61 3.00 -10.43
CA LEU A 117 22.20 1.67 -10.30
C LEU A 117 23.28 1.42 -11.37
N VAL A 118 23.08 1.87 -12.63
CA VAL A 118 24.13 1.79 -13.67
C VAL A 118 25.40 2.48 -13.21
N GLU A 119 25.32 3.69 -12.66
CA GLU A 119 26.47 4.42 -12.16
C GLU A 119 27.14 3.74 -10.96
N ASN A 120 26.37 3.24 -10.02
CA ASN A 120 26.88 2.52 -8.87
C ASN A 120 27.62 1.24 -9.27
N VAL A 121 27.05 0.42 -10.15
CA VAL A 121 27.65 -0.82 -10.63
C VAL A 121 28.89 -0.53 -11.49
N GLN A 122 28.86 0.51 -12.33
CA GLN A 122 30.03 0.96 -13.09
C GLN A 122 31.17 1.38 -12.17
N SER A 123 30.88 2.15 -11.12
CA SER A 123 31.88 2.57 -10.11
C SER A 123 32.55 1.37 -9.43
N LEU A 124 31.77 0.38 -9.04
CA LEU A 124 32.26 -0.87 -8.43
C LEU A 124 33.06 -1.72 -9.44
N GLY A 125 32.58 -1.78 -10.69
CA GLY A 125 33.25 -2.51 -11.78
C GLY A 125 34.60 -1.91 -12.16
N ASP A 126 34.70 -0.60 -12.28
CA ASP A 126 35.94 0.12 -12.57
C ASP A 126 36.98 -0.05 -11.45
N ALA A 127 36.50 -0.09 -10.20
CA ALA A 127 37.33 -0.36 -9.05
C ALA A 127 37.66 -1.85 -8.87
N GLY A 128 36.99 -2.77 -9.58
CA GLY A 128 37.12 -4.22 -9.47
C GLY A 128 36.76 -4.74 -8.08
N GLN A 129 35.72 -4.20 -7.45
CA GLN A 129 35.33 -4.47 -6.08
C GLN A 129 34.07 -5.32 -6.00
N LEU A 130 33.86 -5.99 -4.88
CA LEU A 130 32.66 -6.75 -4.49
C LEU A 130 32.17 -7.75 -5.55
N GLY A 131 33.03 -8.18 -6.46
CA GLY A 131 32.70 -9.15 -7.53
C GLY A 131 32.17 -8.52 -8.82
N TYR A 132 32.11 -7.20 -8.93
CA TYR A 132 31.75 -6.50 -10.16
C TYR A 132 32.88 -6.44 -11.17
N SER A 133 32.52 -6.59 -12.45
CA SER A 133 33.44 -6.51 -13.58
C SER A 133 33.37 -5.15 -14.26
N ALA A 134 34.48 -4.63 -14.74
CA ALA A 134 34.49 -3.41 -15.57
C ALA A 134 33.66 -3.56 -16.88
N THR A 135 33.25 -4.77 -17.22
CA THR A 135 32.41 -5.08 -18.38
C THR A 135 31.09 -5.74 -17.95
N TRP A 136 30.59 -5.39 -16.76
CA TRP A 136 29.40 -5.93 -16.12
C TRP A 136 28.17 -5.96 -17.05
N TYR A 137 28.00 -4.97 -17.89
CA TYR A 137 26.90 -4.80 -18.84
C TYR A 137 26.93 -5.79 -20.03
N SER A 138 28.04 -6.48 -20.24
CA SER A 138 28.22 -7.31 -21.43
C SER A 138 27.23 -8.45 -21.58
N TRP A 139 26.75 -9.00 -20.47
CA TRP A 139 25.80 -10.09 -20.45
C TRP A 139 24.40 -9.64 -20.93
N LEU A 140 23.93 -8.50 -20.48
CA LEU A 140 22.66 -7.96 -20.92
C LEU A 140 22.73 -7.43 -22.36
N ARG A 141 23.86 -6.86 -22.78
CA ARG A 141 24.11 -6.52 -24.19
C ARG A 141 24.05 -7.74 -25.11
N GLU A 142 24.53 -8.90 -24.65
CA GLU A 142 24.40 -10.15 -25.40
C GLU A 142 22.91 -10.53 -25.53
N ALA A 143 22.18 -10.55 -24.41
CA ALA A 143 20.79 -11.00 -24.35
C ALA A 143 19.84 -10.14 -25.18
N ARG A 144 20.08 -8.83 -25.26
CA ARG A 144 19.30 -7.92 -26.11
C ARG A 144 19.27 -8.28 -27.59
N ASN A 145 20.26 -9.03 -28.07
CA ASN A 145 20.33 -9.51 -29.44
C ASN A 145 19.53 -10.82 -29.67
N TRP A 146 18.97 -11.39 -28.63
CA TRP A 146 18.11 -12.57 -28.75
C TRP A 146 16.69 -12.12 -29.10
N THR A 147 16.11 -12.67 -30.15
CA THR A 147 14.78 -12.26 -30.61
C THR A 147 13.79 -13.41 -30.53
N THR A 148 12.53 -13.05 -30.38
CA THR A 148 11.39 -13.95 -30.54
C THR A 148 11.31 -14.50 -31.95
N VAL A 149 10.57 -15.58 -32.13
CA VAL A 149 10.43 -16.24 -33.45
C VAL A 149 9.35 -15.55 -34.32
N GLY A 150 8.27 -15.04 -33.70
CA GLY A 150 7.14 -14.43 -34.40
C GLY A 150 7.50 -13.08 -35.03
N GLN A 151 7.57 -12.04 -34.22
CA GLN A 151 7.77 -10.66 -34.67
C GLN A 151 9.21 -10.18 -34.58
N SER A 152 10.15 -11.07 -34.17
CA SER A 152 11.58 -10.77 -34.02
C SER A 152 11.86 -9.65 -33.00
N LYS A 153 11.08 -9.59 -31.94
CA LYS A 153 11.25 -8.63 -30.84
C LYS A 153 12.33 -9.05 -29.85
N PRO A 154 13.01 -8.12 -29.16
CA PRO A 154 14.01 -8.48 -28.15
C PRO A 154 13.40 -9.36 -27.03
N ARG A 155 14.04 -10.50 -26.72
CA ARG A 155 13.65 -11.37 -25.58
C ARG A 155 14.09 -10.81 -24.24
N CYS A 156 15.13 -10.02 -24.24
CA CYS A 156 15.60 -9.22 -23.11
C CYS A 156 15.34 -7.75 -23.47
N ASP A 157 14.17 -7.28 -23.15
CA ASP A 157 13.79 -5.91 -23.41
C ASP A 157 14.12 -5.03 -22.20
N ILE A 158 15.21 -4.26 -22.29
CA ILE A 158 15.55 -3.27 -21.26
C ILE A 158 14.66 -2.07 -21.54
N VAL A 159 13.59 -1.95 -20.76
CA VAL A 159 12.61 -0.86 -20.88
C VAL A 159 13.22 0.47 -20.41
N LEU A 160 12.68 1.58 -20.90
CA LEU A 160 13.03 2.89 -20.37
C LEU A 160 12.61 2.99 -18.90
N PHE A 161 13.40 3.74 -18.16
CA PHE A 161 13.19 3.97 -16.75
C PHE A 161 13.69 5.36 -16.38
N PRO A 162 13.03 6.15 -15.55
CA PRO A 162 13.55 7.39 -15.06
C PRO A 162 14.88 7.19 -14.31
N PHE A 163 15.85 8.08 -14.55
CA PHE A 163 17.24 7.84 -14.22
C PHE A 163 17.49 7.59 -12.72
N HIS A 164 16.92 8.46 -11.84
CA HIS A 164 17.14 8.42 -10.39
C HIS A 164 16.01 7.75 -9.60
N HIS A 165 15.07 7.06 -10.24
CA HIS A 165 13.96 6.42 -9.56
C HIS A 165 12.97 7.38 -8.86
N PRO A 166 12.56 8.49 -9.49
CA PRO A 166 11.65 9.45 -8.87
C PRO A 166 10.21 8.94 -8.82
N LEU A 167 9.43 9.39 -7.83
CA LEU A 167 7.98 9.16 -7.82
C LEU A 167 7.31 10.14 -8.80
N LEU A 168 7.23 9.75 -10.07
CA LEU A 168 6.89 10.63 -11.20
C LEU A 168 5.61 11.47 -11.01
N PRO A 169 4.50 10.92 -10.45
CA PRO A 169 3.29 11.71 -10.24
C PRO A 169 3.43 12.89 -9.29
N LEU A 170 4.45 12.91 -8.44
CA LEU A 170 4.71 14.02 -7.51
C LEU A 170 5.79 14.99 -8.01
N CYS A 171 6.42 14.70 -9.17
CA CYS A 171 7.47 15.53 -9.73
C CYS A 171 6.94 16.54 -10.77
N ASP A 172 7.66 17.64 -10.94
CA ASP A 172 7.39 18.62 -11.99
C ASP A 172 7.65 18.05 -13.40
N GLU A 173 6.92 18.56 -14.41
CA GLU A 173 7.04 18.10 -15.81
C GLU A 173 8.47 18.22 -16.35
N SER A 174 9.18 19.29 -15.99
CA SER A 174 10.55 19.53 -16.43
C SER A 174 11.53 18.50 -15.85
N ALA A 175 11.36 18.11 -14.60
CA ALA A 175 12.13 17.05 -13.95
C ALA A 175 11.85 15.68 -14.57
N VAL A 176 10.57 15.31 -14.75
CA VAL A 176 10.17 14.06 -15.41
C VAL A 176 10.81 13.93 -16.78
N ARG A 177 10.79 14.98 -17.58
CA ARG A 177 11.42 15.03 -18.90
C ARG A 177 12.92 14.80 -18.83
N LYS A 178 13.62 15.46 -17.93
CA LYS A 178 15.08 15.33 -17.78
C LYS A 178 15.48 13.94 -17.28
N GLU A 179 14.74 13.38 -16.37
CA GLU A 179 14.93 12.00 -15.90
C GLU A 179 14.89 10.98 -17.05
N ILE A 180 13.91 11.12 -17.96
CA ILE A 180 13.77 10.28 -19.15
C ILE A 180 14.93 10.56 -20.13
N GLN A 181 15.27 11.81 -20.36
CA GLN A 181 16.33 12.20 -21.28
C GLN A 181 17.72 11.74 -20.82
N LEU A 182 18.02 11.83 -19.52
CA LEU A 182 19.26 11.29 -18.94
C LEU A 182 19.36 9.78 -19.14
N TYR A 183 18.29 9.05 -18.89
CA TYR A 183 18.28 7.61 -19.10
C TYR A 183 18.49 7.23 -20.56
N LYS A 184 17.87 7.96 -21.50
CA LYS A 184 18.10 7.76 -22.94
C LYS A 184 19.55 8.02 -23.35
N ALA A 185 20.17 9.04 -22.79
CA ALA A 185 21.59 9.33 -23.03
C ALA A 185 22.48 8.20 -22.51
N GLN A 186 22.25 7.75 -21.27
CA GLN A 186 23.00 6.64 -20.67
C GLN A 186 22.74 5.31 -21.37
N TYR A 187 21.53 5.09 -21.89
CA TYR A 187 21.09 3.82 -22.47
C TYR A 187 22.06 3.29 -23.54
N ALA A 188 22.49 4.18 -24.46
CA ALA A 188 23.40 3.81 -25.51
C ALA A 188 24.80 3.45 -24.97
N GLU A 189 25.22 4.09 -23.88
CA GLU A 189 26.51 3.82 -23.21
C GLU A 189 26.50 2.48 -22.48
N ALA A 190 25.45 2.23 -21.69
CA ALA A 190 25.31 1.00 -20.89
C ALA A 190 24.92 -0.21 -21.77
N TRP A 191 23.90 -0.08 -22.60
CA TRP A 191 23.24 -1.19 -23.29
C TRP A 191 23.57 -1.30 -24.77
N GLY A 192 24.26 -0.30 -25.34
CA GLY A 192 24.60 -0.24 -26.75
C GLY A 192 23.47 0.30 -27.63
N ALA A 193 23.86 0.84 -28.79
CA ALA A 193 22.93 1.46 -29.74
C ALA A 193 22.16 0.45 -30.62
N SER A 194 22.48 -0.83 -30.57
CA SER A 194 21.84 -1.90 -31.34
C SER A 194 21.63 -3.15 -30.47
N PRO A 195 20.43 -3.73 -30.46
CA PRO A 195 19.20 -3.27 -31.09
C PRO A 195 18.77 -1.88 -30.61
N ALA A 196 17.79 -1.28 -31.25
CA ALA A 196 17.25 0.01 -30.85
C ALA A 196 16.76 -0.05 -29.37
N MET A 197 16.72 1.09 -28.74
CA MET A 197 16.15 1.27 -27.41
C MET A 197 14.67 0.85 -27.39
N SER A 198 14.22 0.30 -26.28
CA SER A 198 12.79 -0.01 -26.04
C SER A 198 11.91 1.23 -26.26
N LYS A 199 10.68 1.00 -26.65
CA LYS A 199 9.64 2.02 -26.77
C LYS A 199 8.72 2.04 -25.53
N GLY A 200 8.93 1.15 -24.62
CA GLY A 200 8.18 1.03 -23.37
C GLY A 200 8.90 1.59 -22.17
N MET A 201 8.14 1.97 -21.18
CA MET A 201 8.64 2.48 -19.91
C MET A 201 7.98 1.73 -18.74
N PHE A 202 8.77 1.49 -17.68
CA PHE A 202 8.28 1.16 -16.36
C PHE A 202 8.48 2.39 -15.46
N PRO A 203 7.42 3.00 -14.91
CA PRO A 203 7.58 4.08 -13.93
C PRO A 203 8.03 3.51 -12.57
N PRO A 204 8.92 4.22 -11.85
CA PRO A 204 9.29 3.83 -10.50
C PRO A 204 8.07 3.61 -9.59
N GLU A 205 8.13 2.58 -8.74
CA GLU A 205 7.03 2.18 -7.87
C GLU A 205 5.73 1.89 -8.63
N MET A 206 5.80 1.70 -9.95
CA MET A 206 4.63 1.65 -10.84
C MET A 206 3.72 2.87 -10.70
N ALA A 207 4.24 3.95 -10.13
CA ALA A 207 3.51 5.16 -9.87
C ALA A 207 3.11 5.86 -11.17
N PHE A 208 1.83 6.05 -11.36
CA PHE A 208 1.28 6.60 -12.59
C PHE A 208 0.20 7.64 -12.28
N SER A 209 0.15 8.65 -13.13
CA SER A 209 -0.92 9.63 -13.27
C SER A 209 -1.10 9.94 -14.76
N THR A 210 -2.35 10.17 -15.17
CA THR A 210 -2.65 10.49 -16.58
C THR A 210 -1.91 11.73 -17.08
N ARG A 211 -1.57 12.69 -16.19
CA ARG A 211 -0.79 13.88 -16.55
C ARG A 211 0.63 13.58 -17.06
N LEU A 212 1.19 12.41 -16.78
CA LEU A 212 2.50 12.00 -17.29
C LEU A 212 2.47 11.72 -18.80
N ILE A 213 1.29 11.38 -19.35
CA ILE A 213 1.14 10.95 -20.75
C ILE A 213 1.67 11.98 -21.72
N LYS A 214 1.51 13.29 -21.44
CA LYS A 214 2.07 14.35 -22.28
C LYS A 214 3.59 14.21 -22.45
N VAL A 215 4.32 14.06 -21.36
CA VAL A 215 5.79 13.91 -21.42
C VAL A 215 6.17 12.60 -22.08
N LEU A 216 5.44 11.50 -21.79
CA LEU A 216 5.70 10.19 -22.40
C LEU A 216 5.55 10.25 -23.94
N ASP A 217 4.45 10.82 -24.42
CA ASP A 217 4.19 10.99 -25.85
C ASP A 217 5.25 11.88 -26.53
N GLU A 218 5.54 13.04 -25.95
CA GLU A 218 6.55 13.97 -26.48
C GLU A 218 7.98 13.38 -26.46
N GLU A 219 8.30 12.53 -25.51
CA GLU A 219 9.55 11.80 -25.44
C GLU A 219 9.54 10.50 -26.31
N GLY A 220 8.44 10.20 -26.99
CA GLY A 220 8.31 9.09 -27.95
C GLY A 220 8.30 7.72 -27.26
N ILE A 221 7.65 7.62 -26.13
CA ILE A 221 7.34 6.37 -25.42
C ILE A 221 5.99 5.88 -25.92
N ASP A 222 5.96 4.68 -26.52
CA ASP A 222 4.78 4.14 -27.16
C ASP A 222 3.87 3.41 -26.17
N TRP A 223 4.42 2.84 -25.08
CA TRP A 223 3.66 2.14 -24.06
C TRP A 223 4.30 2.28 -22.67
N VAL A 224 3.47 2.18 -21.62
CA VAL A 224 3.88 2.28 -20.21
C VAL A 224 3.20 1.18 -19.39
N ILE A 225 3.93 0.61 -18.43
CA ILE A 225 3.36 -0.35 -17.48
C ILE A 225 2.64 0.43 -16.38
N VAL A 226 1.42 -0.02 -16.07
CA VAL A 226 0.58 0.54 -15.00
C VAL A 226 0.04 -0.58 -14.11
N SER A 227 -0.47 -0.26 -12.92
CA SER A 227 -1.16 -1.24 -12.09
C SER A 227 -2.50 -1.64 -12.72
N GLY A 228 -2.75 -2.94 -12.84
CA GLY A 228 -4.04 -3.48 -13.30
C GLY A 228 -5.18 -3.15 -12.33
N GLU A 229 -4.86 -2.99 -11.06
CA GLU A 229 -5.79 -2.57 -10.02
C GLU A 229 -6.26 -1.12 -10.24
N HIS A 230 -5.36 -0.19 -10.56
CA HIS A 230 -5.74 1.21 -10.80
C HIS A 230 -6.58 1.38 -12.09
N VAL A 231 -6.38 0.52 -13.09
CA VAL A 231 -7.28 0.43 -14.24
C VAL A 231 -8.66 -0.10 -13.82
N SER A 232 -8.67 -1.07 -12.91
CA SER A 232 -9.89 -1.74 -12.42
C SER A 232 -10.66 -0.89 -11.41
N ARG A 233 -9.98 -0.16 -10.52
CA ARG A 233 -10.56 0.79 -9.56
C ARG A 233 -11.30 1.91 -10.27
N ALA A 234 -10.88 2.25 -11.48
CA ALA A 234 -11.57 3.22 -12.33
C ALA A 234 -12.84 2.68 -13.02
N CYS A 235 -13.24 1.42 -12.82
CA CYS A 235 -14.50 0.90 -13.32
C CYS A 235 -15.69 1.43 -12.49
N ASP A 236 -16.77 1.80 -13.17
CA ASP A 236 -18.01 2.35 -12.60
C ASP A 236 -18.60 1.47 -11.45
N ASN A 237 -18.41 0.17 -11.53
CA ASN A 237 -18.90 -0.79 -10.54
C ASN A 237 -17.77 -1.47 -9.76
N PHE A 238 -16.66 -0.78 -9.49
CA PHE A 238 -15.58 -1.36 -8.68
C PHE A 238 -16.10 -1.75 -7.29
N PRO A 239 -15.94 -2.99 -6.86
CA PRO A 239 -16.39 -3.41 -5.55
C PRO A 239 -15.51 -2.81 -4.45
N VAL A 240 -16.11 -2.22 -3.43
CA VAL A 240 -15.38 -1.78 -2.25
C VAL A 240 -14.72 -2.99 -1.58
N ILE A 241 -13.44 -2.87 -1.26
CA ILE A 241 -12.64 -3.96 -0.73
C ILE A 241 -12.06 -3.55 0.61
N TYR A 242 -12.44 -4.29 1.62
CA TYR A 242 -11.87 -4.14 2.96
C TYR A 242 -10.64 -5.04 3.08
N GLY A 243 -9.54 -4.48 3.57
CA GLY A 243 -8.35 -5.24 3.93
C GLY A 243 -8.62 -6.13 5.15
N THR A 244 -7.76 -7.09 5.40
CA THR A 244 -7.72 -7.83 6.66
C THR A 244 -6.54 -7.33 7.49
N GLY A 245 -6.61 -7.48 8.81
CA GLY A 245 -5.57 -6.99 9.70
C GLY A 245 -5.59 -5.48 9.93
N GLY A 246 -6.76 -4.84 9.80
CA GLY A 246 -6.95 -3.43 10.11
C GLY A 246 -6.42 -2.41 9.07
N ILE A 247 -5.81 -2.88 8.00
CA ILE A 247 -5.35 -2.02 6.91
C ILE A 247 -6.36 -2.04 5.77
N ASN A 248 -6.97 -0.90 5.50
CA ASN A 248 -7.95 -0.74 4.43
C ASN A 248 -7.48 0.31 3.42
N CYS A 249 -7.85 0.12 2.17
CA CYS A 249 -7.56 1.06 1.10
C CYS A 249 -8.62 2.14 1.03
N ASP A 250 -8.23 3.35 0.68
CA ASP A 250 -9.19 4.37 0.30
C ASP A 250 -10.00 3.89 -0.91
N PRO A 251 -11.33 3.96 -0.88
CA PRO A 251 -12.14 3.68 -2.06
C PRO A 251 -11.83 4.72 -3.15
N PRO A 252 -11.94 4.34 -4.45
CA PRO A 252 -11.76 5.30 -5.53
C PRO A 252 -12.79 6.43 -5.42
N ASN A 253 -12.39 7.65 -5.75
CA ASN A 253 -13.35 8.72 -5.89
C ASN A 253 -14.24 8.48 -7.12
N ALA A 254 -15.53 8.79 -7.03
CA ALA A 254 -16.45 8.59 -8.15
C ALA A 254 -16.07 9.40 -9.40
N ALA A 255 -15.28 10.47 -9.27
CA ALA A 255 -14.73 11.20 -10.42
C ALA A 255 -13.73 10.37 -11.24
N ASP A 256 -13.09 9.37 -10.64
CA ASP A 256 -12.18 8.46 -11.31
C ASP A 256 -12.88 7.21 -11.87
N GLN A 257 -14.10 6.90 -11.42
CA GLN A 257 -14.86 5.70 -11.80
C GLN A 257 -15.60 5.88 -13.14
N ILE A 258 -14.85 6.06 -14.20
CA ILE A 258 -15.38 6.38 -15.56
C ILE A 258 -15.08 5.29 -16.61
N ASN A 259 -14.45 4.17 -16.21
CA ASN A 259 -14.31 3.00 -17.07
C ASN A 259 -15.62 2.18 -17.10
N PRO A 260 -15.88 1.41 -18.16
CA PRO A 260 -17.09 0.57 -18.23
C PRO A 260 -17.18 -0.43 -17.06
N PRO A 261 -18.42 -0.73 -16.57
CA PRO A 261 -18.61 -1.73 -15.54
C PRO A 261 -18.15 -3.12 -15.97
N GLN A 262 -17.67 -3.93 -15.08
CA GLN A 262 -17.11 -5.26 -15.31
C GLN A 262 -17.86 -6.34 -14.53
N ASP A 263 -17.86 -7.58 -15.06
CA ASP A 263 -18.65 -8.69 -14.50
C ASP A 263 -17.81 -9.65 -13.64
N HIS A 264 -16.47 -9.62 -13.78
CA HIS A 264 -15.59 -10.62 -13.19
C HIS A 264 -14.39 -9.96 -12.50
N TRP A 265 -14.13 -10.38 -11.25
CA TRP A 265 -13.12 -9.80 -10.38
C TRP A 265 -12.20 -10.88 -9.83
N TYR A 266 -10.90 -10.73 -10.07
CA TYR A 266 -9.86 -11.55 -9.45
C TYR A 266 -9.36 -10.85 -8.19
N ARG A 267 -9.48 -11.51 -7.05
CA ARG A 267 -9.06 -11.00 -5.76
C ARG A 267 -8.05 -11.95 -5.14
N GLN A 268 -6.98 -11.44 -4.63
CA GLN A 268 -6.02 -12.17 -3.83
C GLN A 268 -5.47 -11.25 -2.74
N GLN A 269 -5.45 -11.72 -1.52
CA GLN A 269 -4.84 -10.99 -0.43
C GLN A 269 -3.31 -11.08 -0.55
N ILE A 270 -2.65 -9.94 -0.41
CA ILE A 270 -1.20 -9.83 -0.29
C ILE A 270 -0.90 -9.39 1.13
N ASP A 271 -0.25 -10.27 1.91
CA ASP A 271 0.13 -10.00 3.30
C ASP A 271 -1.00 -9.33 4.12
N ARG A 272 -0.70 -8.34 4.95
CA ARG A 272 -1.66 -7.59 5.79
C ARG A 272 -2.37 -6.46 5.05
N GLY A 273 -1.93 -6.11 3.87
CA GLY A 273 -2.44 -4.98 3.09
C GLY A 273 -3.84 -5.21 2.52
N CYS A 274 -4.31 -4.20 1.80
CA CYS A 274 -5.51 -4.31 1.00
C CYS A 274 -5.43 -5.50 0.06
N SER A 275 -6.54 -6.17 -0.17
CA SER A 275 -6.60 -7.23 -1.17
C SER A 275 -6.70 -6.62 -2.56
N PRO A 276 -5.68 -6.79 -3.43
CA PRO A 276 -5.80 -6.37 -4.82
C PRO A 276 -7.03 -6.99 -5.47
N CYS A 277 -7.75 -6.19 -6.23
CA CYS A 277 -8.93 -6.64 -6.97
C CYS A 277 -8.86 -6.13 -8.40
N THR A 278 -8.66 -7.05 -9.33
CA THR A 278 -8.48 -6.73 -10.74
C THR A 278 -9.64 -7.29 -11.55
N ALA A 279 -10.29 -6.43 -12.31
CA ALA A 279 -11.32 -6.84 -13.27
C ALA A 279 -10.71 -7.70 -14.38
N TYR A 280 -11.32 -8.84 -14.73
CA TYR A 280 -10.82 -9.63 -15.84
C TYR A 280 -11.92 -9.98 -16.87
N PRO A 281 -11.61 -9.98 -18.16
CA PRO A 281 -10.29 -9.81 -18.77
C PRO A 281 -9.74 -8.37 -18.78
N PHE A 282 -10.53 -7.36 -18.44
CA PHE A 282 -10.27 -5.94 -18.64
C PHE A 282 -8.93 -5.46 -18.06
N GLY A 283 -8.69 -5.64 -16.76
CA GLY A 283 -7.46 -5.22 -16.07
C GLY A 283 -6.22 -6.09 -16.38
N TYR A 284 -6.33 -7.04 -17.31
CA TYR A 284 -5.22 -7.83 -17.83
C TYR A 284 -5.03 -7.67 -19.34
N THR A 285 -5.65 -6.64 -19.92
CA THR A 285 -5.57 -6.37 -21.36
C THR A 285 -4.99 -4.98 -21.58
N PRO A 286 -3.99 -4.78 -22.46
CA PRO A 286 -3.49 -3.45 -22.80
C PRO A 286 -4.55 -2.56 -23.41
N HIS A 287 -4.59 -1.29 -23.01
CA HIS A 287 -5.54 -0.27 -23.46
C HIS A 287 -4.82 1.00 -23.91
N ARG A 288 -5.57 2.04 -24.29
CA ARG A 288 -5.07 3.40 -24.47
C ARG A 288 -5.50 4.27 -23.31
N ALA A 289 -4.59 5.05 -22.78
CA ALA A 289 -4.92 6.15 -21.87
C ALA A 289 -4.65 7.48 -22.55
N ARG A 290 -5.40 8.50 -22.16
CA ARG A 290 -5.37 9.82 -22.77
C ARG A 290 -5.18 10.91 -21.72
N TYR A 291 -4.44 11.95 -22.12
CA TYR A 291 -4.36 13.21 -21.41
C TYR A 291 -4.68 14.36 -22.33
N VAL A 292 -5.41 15.33 -21.84
CA VAL A 292 -5.72 16.58 -22.53
C VAL A 292 -4.88 17.68 -21.92
N ASP A 293 -4.00 18.32 -22.70
CA ASP A 293 -3.24 19.47 -22.21
C ASP A 293 -4.20 20.60 -21.81
N PRO A 294 -4.25 21.02 -20.54
CA PRO A 294 -5.28 21.94 -20.04
C PRO A 294 -5.22 23.35 -20.66
N GLU A 295 -4.05 23.78 -21.10
CA GLU A 295 -3.85 25.11 -21.70
C GLU A 295 -4.27 25.14 -23.19
N THR A 296 -3.94 24.06 -23.93
CA THR A 296 -4.07 24.04 -25.38
C THR A 296 -5.21 23.16 -25.89
N GLY A 297 -5.70 22.23 -25.09
CA GLY A 297 -6.65 21.18 -25.50
C GLY A 297 -6.02 20.13 -26.41
N THR A 298 -4.70 20.06 -26.51
CA THR A 298 -3.99 19.03 -27.30
C THR A 298 -4.16 17.66 -26.63
N LEU A 299 -4.47 16.64 -27.46
CA LEU A 299 -4.62 15.26 -27.02
C LEU A 299 -3.27 14.55 -27.10
N HIS A 300 -2.88 13.89 -26.03
CA HIS A 300 -1.75 13.00 -25.93
C HIS A 300 -2.24 11.61 -25.54
N GLU A 301 -1.67 10.56 -26.13
CA GLU A 301 -2.09 9.16 -25.88
C GLU A 301 -0.88 8.26 -25.72
N VAL A 302 -1.02 7.24 -24.87
CA VAL A 302 -0.05 6.16 -24.71
C VAL A 302 -0.79 4.84 -24.55
N ILE A 303 -0.17 3.71 -24.92
CA ILE A 303 -0.68 2.40 -24.56
C ILE A 303 -0.32 2.12 -23.11
N VAL A 304 -1.32 1.81 -22.28
CA VAL A 304 -1.11 1.31 -20.92
C VAL A 304 -1.16 -0.21 -20.94
N VAL A 305 -0.18 -0.83 -20.28
CA VAL A 305 -0.04 -2.28 -20.15
C VAL A 305 -0.23 -2.63 -18.68
N PRO A 306 -1.42 -3.13 -18.29
CA PRO A 306 -1.71 -3.43 -16.90
C PRO A 306 -0.85 -4.57 -16.37
N SER A 307 -0.32 -4.42 -15.17
CA SER A 307 0.37 -5.50 -14.45
C SER A 307 -0.60 -6.30 -13.59
N ALA A 308 -0.28 -7.56 -13.38
CA ALA A 308 -1.00 -8.48 -12.51
C ALA A 308 -0.36 -8.46 -11.11
N GLN A 309 -0.69 -7.47 -10.27
CA GLN A 309 0.01 -7.20 -9.02
C GLN A 309 0.09 -8.42 -8.08
N ALA A 310 -1.05 -8.97 -7.67
CA ALA A 310 -1.09 -10.12 -6.77
C ALA A 310 -0.34 -11.33 -7.34
N ILE A 311 -0.50 -11.61 -8.64
CA ILE A 311 0.19 -12.71 -9.31
C ILE A 311 1.70 -12.42 -9.43
N GLY A 312 2.06 -11.15 -9.65
CA GLY A 312 3.45 -10.69 -9.67
C GLY A 312 4.12 -10.83 -8.31
N TRP A 313 3.43 -10.50 -7.23
CA TRP A 313 3.88 -10.73 -5.86
C TRP A 313 4.19 -12.22 -5.63
N ASP A 314 3.24 -13.11 -5.90
CA ASP A 314 3.46 -14.55 -5.75
C ASP A 314 4.67 -15.05 -6.58
N ASN A 315 4.81 -14.54 -7.81
CA ASN A 315 5.94 -14.90 -8.66
C ASN A 315 7.28 -14.41 -8.13
N GLY A 316 7.32 -13.25 -7.48
CA GLY A 316 8.52 -12.64 -6.93
C GLY A 316 9.02 -13.31 -5.64
N TYR A 317 8.10 -13.79 -4.80
CA TYR A 317 8.42 -14.25 -3.46
C TYR A 317 8.13 -15.73 -3.20
N ALA A 318 7.43 -16.42 -4.09
CA ALA A 318 7.10 -17.83 -3.95
C ALA A 318 7.15 -18.59 -5.28
N ALA A 319 7.25 -19.92 -5.21
CA ALA A 319 7.05 -20.77 -6.36
C ALA A 319 5.56 -20.92 -6.65
N MET A 320 5.06 -20.22 -7.65
CA MET A 320 3.66 -20.27 -8.05
C MET A 320 3.34 -21.42 -9.03
N GLY A 321 2.10 -21.92 -8.98
CA GLY A 321 1.51 -22.84 -9.95
C GLY A 321 0.70 -22.10 -11.03
N LEU A 322 -0.26 -22.85 -11.63
CA LEU A 322 -1.11 -22.31 -12.72
C LEU A 322 -2.53 -21.93 -12.26
N ASP A 323 -2.83 -21.94 -10.98
CA ASP A 323 -4.21 -21.77 -10.50
C ASP A 323 -4.79 -20.41 -10.86
N ALA A 324 -4.00 -19.34 -10.72
CA ALA A 324 -4.39 -18.01 -11.17
C ALA A 324 -4.67 -17.96 -12.69
N PHE A 325 -3.76 -18.52 -13.51
CA PHE A 325 -3.93 -18.59 -14.95
C PHE A 325 -5.19 -19.37 -15.34
N ASN A 326 -5.44 -20.52 -14.69
CA ASN A 326 -6.63 -21.34 -14.95
C ASN A 326 -7.93 -20.58 -14.58
N THR A 327 -7.90 -19.75 -13.54
CA THR A 327 -9.04 -18.93 -13.14
C THR A 327 -9.32 -17.86 -14.20
N LEU A 328 -8.31 -17.13 -14.61
CA LEU A 328 -8.42 -16.07 -15.61
C LEU A 328 -8.83 -16.61 -16.97
N GLU A 329 -8.25 -17.75 -17.41
CA GLU A 329 -8.54 -18.36 -18.71
C GLU A 329 -10.04 -18.66 -18.93
N ALA A 330 -10.81 -18.89 -17.87
CA ALA A 330 -12.23 -19.15 -17.96
C ALA A 330 -13.02 -18.04 -18.68
N HIS A 331 -12.49 -16.81 -18.68
CA HIS A 331 -13.12 -15.64 -19.31
C HIS A 331 -12.19 -14.94 -20.32
N ASN A 332 -11.15 -15.64 -20.78
CA ASN A 332 -10.25 -15.13 -21.79
C ASN A 332 -10.96 -14.97 -23.15
N ASP A 333 -10.76 -13.83 -23.82
CA ASP A 333 -11.23 -13.62 -25.20
C ASP A 333 -10.12 -14.04 -26.19
N PRO A 334 -10.28 -15.13 -26.93
CA PRO A 334 -9.27 -15.56 -27.89
C PRO A 334 -8.98 -14.58 -29.03
N SER A 335 -9.83 -13.59 -29.24
CA SER A 335 -9.59 -12.55 -30.25
C SER A 335 -8.72 -11.39 -29.71
N ARG A 336 -8.64 -11.27 -28.40
CA ARG A 336 -7.83 -10.31 -27.66
C ARG A 336 -7.44 -10.93 -26.32
N PRO A 337 -6.52 -11.91 -26.34
CA PRO A 337 -6.21 -12.69 -25.14
C PRO A 337 -5.61 -11.81 -24.04
N MET A 338 -5.85 -12.16 -22.77
CA MET A 338 -5.22 -11.49 -21.64
C MET A 338 -3.70 -11.61 -21.67
N LEU A 339 -3.02 -10.57 -21.20
CA LEU A 339 -1.58 -10.52 -20.95
C LEU A 339 -1.32 -10.43 -19.46
N VAL A 340 -1.01 -11.52 -18.80
CA VAL A 340 -0.64 -11.54 -17.37
C VAL A 340 0.81 -11.08 -17.24
N LEU A 341 1.01 -9.81 -16.92
CA LEU A 341 2.32 -9.21 -16.69
C LEU A 341 2.68 -9.32 -15.20
N MET A 342 3.61 -10.21 -14.87
CA MET A 342 4.11 -10.38 -13.51
C MET A 342 5.30 -9.43 -13.28
N ALA A 343 5.02 -8.33 -12.60
CA ALA A 343 6.01 -7.31 -12.26
C ALA A 343 6.40 -7.41 -10.78
N HIS A 344 7.69 -7.41 -10.48
CA HIS A 344 8.22 -7.42 -9.11
C HIS A 344 9.71 -7.05 -9.08
N ASP A 345 10.25 -6.85 -7.89
CA ASP A 345 11.68 -6.64 -7.69
C ASP A 345 12.50 -7.82 -8.18
N GLY A 346 13.52 -7.51 -8.95
CA GLY A 346 14.46 -8.48 -9.50
C GLY A 346 15.73 -8.68 -8.66
N ASP A 347 15.95 -7.83 -7.69
CA ASP A 347 17.11 -7.87 -6.79
C ASP A 347 16.74 -8.04 -5.31
N ASN A 348 15.45 -8.12 -5.00
CA ASN A 348 14.90 -8.20 -3.67
C ASN A 348 15.50 -7.11 -2.76
N ALA A 349 15.14 -5.84 -3.06
CA ALA A 349 15.80 -4.63 -2.56
C ALA A 349 15.90 -4.56 -1.02
N TRP A 350 14.88 -5.04 -0.31
CA TRP A 350 14.78 -4.87 1.14
C TRP A 350 15.75 -5.70 1.96
N GLY A 351 16.02 -6.90 1.60
CA GLY A 351 16.82 -7.77 2.43
C GLY A 351 18.05 -8.34 1.72
N GLY A 352 18.24 -8.04 0.44
CA GLY A 352 19.19 -8.77 -0.39
C GLY A 352 18.86 -10.25 -0.39
N GLY A 353 17.60 -10.56 -0.14
CA GLY A 353 17.12 -11.92 -0.01
C GLY A 353 17.03 -12.64 -1.35
N TYR A 354 16.53 -13.82 -1.26
CA TYR A 354 16.42 -14.76 -2.37
C TYR A 354 15.24 -14.37 -3.27
N SER A 355 15.50 -14.24 -4.56
CA SER A 355 14.45 -13.96 -5.55
C SER A 355 14.07 -15.23 -6.28
N TYR A 356 12.83 -15.65 -6.15
CA TYR A 356 12.33 -16.88 -6.78
C TYR A 356 12.17 -16.80 -8.30
N TYR A 357 12.12 -15.58 -8.86
CA TYR A 357 11.84 -15.38 -10.27
C TYR A 357 12.80 -16.16 -11.20
N MET A 358 14.06 -16.32 -10.83
CA MET A 358 15.01 -17.03 -11.64
C MET A 358 14.97 -18.54 -11.46
N GLU A 359 14.76 -18.98 -10.26
CA GLU A 359 14.68 -20.38 -9.90
C GLU A 359 13.36 -20.99 -10.41
N ALA A 360 12.25 -20.26 -10.31
CA ALA A 360 10.92 -20.71 -10.67
C ALA A 360 10.55 -20.46 -12.15
N THR A 361 11.12 -19.44 -12.79
CA THR A 361 10.75 -19.03 -14.17
C THR A 361 10.81 -20.17 -15.19
N PRO A 362 11.88 -21.00 -15.29
CA PRO A 362 11.93 -22.09 -16.26
C PRO A 362 10.83 -23.13 -16.05
N ASP A 363 10.52 -23.45 -14.79
CA ASP A 363 9.50 -24.44 -14.45
C ASP A 363 8.10 -23.89 -14.73
N LEU A 364 7.81 -22.64 -14.37
CA LEU A 364 6.53 -21.98 -14.67
C LEU A 364 6.29 -21.89 -16.18
N VAL A 365 7.29 -21.45 -16.97
CA VAL A 365 7.17 -21.40 -18.43
C VAL A 365 6.93 -22.80 -19.00
N SER A 366 7.58 -23.82 -18.46
CA SER A 366 7.39 -25.20 -18.92
C SER A 366 5.99 -25.72 -18.62
N GLN A 367 5.46 -25.47 -17.44
CA GLN A 367 4.13 -25.88 -17.03
C GLN A 367 3.05 -25.13 -17.84
N ALA A 368 3.19 -23.80 -17.95
CA ALA A 368 2.27 -22.94 -18.67
C ALA A 368 2.19 -23.28 -20.17
N GLN A 369 3.33 -23.45 -20.84
CA GLN A 369 3.37 -23.91 -22.24
C GLN A 369 2.76 -25.30 -22.41
N GLY A 370 2.97 -26.20 -21.43
CA GLY A 370 2.35 -27.54 -21.43
C GLY A 370 0.82 -27.48 -21.27
N ALA A 371 0.28 -26.48 -20.62
CA ALA A 371 -1.14 -26.21 -20.48
C ALA A 371 -1.75 -25.46 -21.69
N GLY A 372 -0.90 -24.86 -22.56
CA GLY A 372 -1.32 -24.15 -23.76
C GLY A 372 -1.18 -22.62 -23.67
N TYR A 373 -0.81 -22.08 -22.51
CA TYR A 373 -0.56 -20.66 -22.30
C TYR A 373 0.71 -20.20 -23.01
N THR A 374 0.78 -18.95 -23.44
CA THR A 374 1.89 -18.42 -24.24
C THR A 374 2.77 -17.49 -23.43
N ALA A 375 4.02 -17.90 -23.17
CA ALA A 375 5.04 -17.01 -22.66
C ALA A 375 5.49 -16.05 -23.77
N THR A 376 5.52 -14.74 -23.51
CA THR A 376 5.81 -13.71 -24.52
C THR A 376 6.63 -12.56 -23.96
N VAL A 377 6.82 -11.50 -24.75
CA VAL A 377 7.27 -10.17 -24.31
C VAL A 377 6.24 -9.12 -24.75
N ILE A 378 6.16 -8.00 -24.07
CA ILE A 378 5.14 -6.96 -24.34
C ILE A 378 5.17 -6.51 -25.81
N GLU A 379 6.34 -6.24 -26.36
CA GLU A 379 6.52 -5.81 -27.74
C GLU A 379 6.01 -6.86 -28.78
N GLU A 380 6.15 -8.15 -28.49
CA GLU A 380 5.61 -9.23 -29.32
C GLU A 380 4.09 -9.25 -29.24
N TYR A 381 3.56 -9.24 -28.01
CA TYR A 381 2.12 -9.23 -27.78
C TYR A 381 1.44 -8.05 -28.47
N LEU A 382 1.97 -6.82 -28.30
CA LEU A 382 1.38 -5.61 -28.91
C LEU A 382 1.46 -5.62 -30.45
N ALA A 383 2.45 -6.31 -31.02
CA ALA A 383 2.55 -6.48 -32.48
C ALA A 383 1.53 -7.48 -33.02
N ASP A 384 1.24 -8.56 -32.27
CA ASP A 384 0.25 -9.58 -32.63
C ASP A 384 -1.18 -9.13 -32.30
N HIS A 385 -1.37 -8.38 -31.22
CA HIS A 385 -2.65 -7.89 -30.70
C HIS A 385 -2.65 -6.35 -30.56
N PRO A 386 -2.68 -5.60 -31.66
CA PRO A 386 -2.68 -4.13 -31.61
C PRO A 386 -3.90 -3.58 -30.86
N VAL A 387 -3.66 -2.65 -29.94
CA VAL A 387 -4.72 -2.00 -29.18
C VAL A 387 -5.62 -1.17 -30.12
N PRO A 388 -6.93 -1.37 -30.13
CA PRO A 388 -7.86 -0.56 -30.94
C PRO A 388 -7.72 0.94 -30.63
N PRO A 389 -7.89 1.82 -31.62
CA PRO A 389 -7.74 3.26 -31.41
C PRO A 389 -8.87 3.89 -30.59
N ASP A 390 -10.00 3.20 -30.47
CA ASP A 390 -11.18 3.60 -29.70
C ASP A 390 -11.29 2.92 -28.33
N ASP A 391 -10.30 2.12 -27.96
CA ASP A 391 -10.24 1.45 -26.67
C ASP A 391 -9.53 2.35 -25.64
N LEU A 392 -10.27 3.32 -25.14
CA LEU A 392 -9.78 4.29 -24.15
C LEU A 392 -10.18 3.87 -22.75
N VAL A 393 -9.26 4.05 -21.81
CA VAL A 393 -9.48 3.85 -20.38
C VAL A 393 -8.93 5.01 -19.58
N HIS A 394 -9.49 5.22 -18.40
CA HIS A 394 -8.89 5.98 -17.32
C HIS A 394 -8.01 5.03 -16.47
N VAL A 395 -6.94 5.56 -15.95
CA VAL A 395 -6.09 4.91 -14.94
C VAL A 395 -6.08 5.84 -13.73
N GLU A 396 -6.62 5.40 -12.61
CA GLU A 396 -6.57 6.14 -11.36
C GLU A 396 -5.12 6.41 -10.96
N ASP A 397 -4.84 7.58 -10.40
CA ASP A 397 -3.53 7.90 -9.86
C ASP A 397 -3.16 6.91 -8.74
N GLY A 398 -1.95 6.41 -8.75
CA GLY A 398 -1.51 5.49 -7.71
C GLY A 398 -0.18 4.79 -8.00
N ALA A 399 0.27 3.99 -7.04
CA ALA A 399 1.50 3.21 -7.09
C ALA A 399 1.22 1.71 -7.00
N TRP A 400 2.25 0.88 -7.01
CA TRP A 400 2.04 -0.56 -6.88
C TRP A 400 1.72 -0.99 -5.45
N VAL A 401 1.17 -2.20 -5.31
CA VAL A 401 0.87 -2.80 -4.02
C VAL A 401 2.15 -3.18 -3.30
N ASN A 402 2.23 -2.82 -2.03
CA ASN A 402 3.23 -3.36 -1.12
C ASN A 402 2.57 -3.85 0.18
N ALA A 403 3.35 -4.54 1.02
CA ALA A 403 2.92 -5.07 2.30
C ALA A 403 2.43 -3.98 3.28
N ASP A 404 2.76 -2.75 3.01
CA ASP A 404 2.55 -1.63 3.91
C ASP A 404 1.26 -0.84 3.60
N GLY A 405 0.40 -1.37 2.75
CA GLY A 405 -0.96 -0.87 2.57
C GLY A 405 -1.12 0.32 1.62
N ASP A 406 -0.09 0.69 0.87
CA ASP A 406 -0.19 1.79 -0.11
C ASP A 406 -1.02 1.45 -1.36
N PHE A 407 -1.50 0.25 -1.41
CA PHE A 407 -2.31 -0.23 -2.51
C PHE A 407 -3.59 0.57 -2.68
N GLY A 408 -3.73 1.18 -3.85
CA GLY A 408 -4.91 1.95 -4.20
C GLY A 408 -5.02 3.28 -3.45
N SER A 409 -3.95 3.78 -2.84
CA SER A 409 -3.93 5.14 -2.34
C SER A 409 -3.53 6.10 -3.47
N PRO A 410 -4.46 6.92 -3.99
CA PRO A 410 -4.15 7.85 -5.06
C PRO A 410 -3.27 9.01 -4.60
N ILE A 411 -3.16 9.24 -3.30
CA ILE A 411 -2.26 10.23 -2.70
C ILE A 411 -0.83 9.70 -2.52
N MET A 412 -0.55 8.45 -2.90
CA MET A 412 0.77 7.83 -2.79
C MET A 412 1.34 7.93 -1.37
N LEU A 413 0.57 7.43 -0.42
CA LEU A 413 0.73 7.62 1.03
C LEU A 413 2.13 7.31 1.55
N ASN A 414 2.79 6.27 1.02
CA ASN A 414 4.12 5.85 1.48
C ASN A 414 5.25 6.86 1.16
N TRP A 415 5.00 7.84 0.32
CA TRP A 415 5.95 8.87 -0.09
C TRP A 415 5.43 10.28 0.11
N ASN A 416 4.25 10.38 0.69
CA ASN A 416 3.53 11.63 0.86
C ASN A 416 2.61 11.56 2.08
N TRP A 417 3.22 11.26 3.24
CA TRP A 417 2.48 11.16 4.48
C TRP A 417 1.77 12.48 4.78
N PRO A 418 0.47 12.48 5.09
CA PRO A 418 -0.28 13.71 5.27
C PRO A 418 0.23 14.51 6.47
N LEU A 419 0.02 15.82 6.43
CA LEU A 419 0.37 16.74 7.52
C LEU A 419 -0.39 16.37 8.79
N VAL A 420 0.36 16.10 9.88
CA VAL A 420 -0.20 15.68 11.16
C VAL A 420 0.25 16.59 12.31
N ASP A 421 -0.58 16.73 13.33
CA ASP A 421 -0.21 17.40 14.58
C ASP A 421 0.68 16.51 15.49
N GLY A 422 1.08 17.03 16.64
CA GLY A 422 1.91 16.27 17.58
C GLY A 422 1.21 15.05 18.23
N SER A 423 -0.07 14.84 17.99
CA SER A 423 -0.82 13.64 18.39
C SER A 423 -1.02 12.63 17.25
N GLY A 424 -0.53 12.94 16.03
CA GLY A 424 -0.69 12.10 14.85
C GLY A 424 -2.01 12.31 14.11
N GLN A 425 -2.82 13.32 14.50
CA GLN A 425 -4.06 13.64 13.78
C GLN A 425 -3.76 14.55 12.59
N ILE A 426 -4.47 14.34 11.47
CA ILE A 426 -4.31 15.17 10.27
C ILE A 426 -4.72 16.61 10.57
N ASP A 427 -3.79 17.53 10.36
CA ASP A 427 -3.97 18.96 10.56
C ASP A 427 -3.28 19.72 9.41
N ILE A 428 -4.00 19.96 8.33
CA ILE A 428 -3.44 20.62 7.16
C ILE A 428 -2.93 22.04 7.50
N PRO A 429 -3.67 22.90 8.22
CA PRO A 429 -3.21 24.24 8.54
C PRO A 429 -2.00 24.32 9.47
N GLY A 430 -1.79 23.35 10.32
CA GLY A 430 -0.77 23.39 11.38
C GLY A 430 0.17 22.19 11.44
N GLY A 431 -0.14 21.13 10.73
CA GLY A 431 0.60 19.87 10.77
C GLY A 431 1.96 19.91 10.07
N TRP A 432 2.71 18.86 10.26
CA TRP A 432 4.03 18.68 9.69
C TRP A 432 4.30 17.17 9.47
N ALA A 433 5.01 16.85 8.40
CA ALA A 433 5.52 15.50 8.15
C ALA A 433 6.87 15.59 7.41
N GLU A 434 7.71 14.57 7.54
CA GLU A 434 9.03 14.50 6.92
C GLU A 434 8.96 14.52 5.40
N ASP A 435 8.07 13.74 4.81
CA ASP A 435 7.90 13.67 3.36
C ASP A 435 7.46 15.02 2.80
N GLU A 436 6.47 15.67 3.44
CA GLU A 436 6.00 16.99 3.03
C GLU A 436 7.11 18.06 3.15
N ARG A 437 7.95 17.96 4.17
CA ARG A 437 9.15 18.81 4.27
C ARG A 437 10.08 18.59 3.08
N ASN A 438 10.32 17.35 2.69
CA ASN A 438 11.16 17.03 1.55
C ASN A 438 10.56 17.56 0.24
N TRP A 439 9.25 17.41 0.04
CA TRP A 439 8.56 17.97 -1.13
C TRP A 439 8.60 19.50 -1.15
N ALA A 440 8.48 20.17 0.00
CA ALA A 440 8.62 21.62 0.09
C ALA A 440 10.04 22.10 -0.29
N ILE A 441 11.08 21.35 0.11
CA ILE A 441 12.49 21.63 -0.27
C ILE A 441 12.70 21.37 -1.76
N ILE A 442 12.21 20.25 -2.27
CA ILE A 442 12.27 19.88 -3.69
C ILE A 442 11.59 20.95 -4.55
N THR A 443 10.42 21.45 -4.12
CA THR A 443 9.70 22.53 -4.82
C THR A 443 10.52 23.81 -4.93
N ALA A 444 11.18 24.23 -3.86
CA ALA A 444 12.07 25.40 -3.89
C ALA A 444 13.28 25.17 -4.79
N ALA A 445 13.91 23.99 -4.72
CA ALA A 445 15.06 23.63 -5.55
C ALA A 445 14.67 23.54 -7.04
N GLN A 446 13.50 22.95 -7.36
CA GLN A 446 12.96 22.86 -8.73
C GLN A 446 12.88 24.25 -9.37
N ASN A 447 12.23 25.21 -8.73
CA ASN A 447 12.10 26.56 -9.26
C ASN A 447 13.48 27.20 -9.51
N ARG A 448 14.42 26.99 -8.59
CA ARG A 448 15.76 27.58 -8.72
C ARG A 448 16.57 26.95 -9.84
N VAL A 449 16.48 25.63 -10.07
CA VAL A 449 17.20 24.99 -11.18
C VAL A 449 16.59 25.35 -12.53
N ASP A 450 15.26 25.46 -12.61
CA ASP A 450 14.57 25.94 -13.81
C ASP A 450 14.94 27.41 -14.11
N THR A 451 15.01 28.27 -13.11
CA THR A 451 15.44 29.66 -13.25
C THR A 451 16.91 29.76 -13.73
N ALA A 452 17.78 28.93 -13.17
CA ALA A 452 19.19 28.88 -13.61
C ALA A 452 19.31 28.41 -15.06
N GLU A 453 18.55 27.39 -15.47
CA GLU A 453 18.50 26.94 -16.88
C GLU A 453 17.95 28.03 -17.80
N GLN A 454 16.86 28.69 -17.41
CA GLN A 454 16.27 29.79 -18.17
C GLN A 454 17.29 30.92 -18.40
N ILE A 455 18.03 31.32 -17.38
CA ILE A 455 19.04 32.37 -17.44
C ILE A 455 20.27 31.92 -18.29
N ALA A 456 20.66 30.64 -18.16
CA ALA A 456 21.76 30.07 -18.96
C ALA A 456 21.37 29.89 -20.43
N GLY A 457 20.08 29.85 -20.76
CA GLY A 457 19.55 29.63 -22.12
C GLY A 457 19.50 28.16 -22.53
N GLY A 458 19.35 27.26 -21.59
CA GLY A 458 19.28 25.82 -21.75
C GLY A 458 20.48 25.09 -21.14
N VAL A 459 20.38 23.75 -21.07
CA VAL A 459 21.39 22.84 -20.52
C VAL A 459 21.65 21.69 -21.49
N ASP A 460 22.83 21.06 -21.40
CA ASP A 460 23.17 19.85 -22.15
C ASP A 460 23.00 18.62 -21.28
N ILE A 461 22.16 17.70 -21.71
CA ILE A 461 21.87 16.44 -20.99
C ILE A 461 23.13 15.60 -20.73
N ASN A 462 24.09 15.60 -21.67
CA ASN A 462 25.33 14.84 -21.47
C ASN A 462 26.25 15.49 -20.43
N GLU A 463 26.22 16.81 -20.30
CA GLU A 463 26.96 17.53 -19.25
C GLU A 463 26.29 17.35 -17.87
N ILE A 464 24.95 17.21 -17.82
CA ILE A 464 24.24 16.83 -16.59
C ILE A 464 24.62 15.40 -16.21
N LEU A 465 24.63 14.47 -17.15
CA LEU A 465 24.96 13.06 -16.92
C LEU A 465 26.42 12.86 -16.49
N HIS A 466 27.33 13.58 -17.10
CA HIS A 466 28.76 13.43 -16.89
C HIS A 466 29.47 14.76 -16.55
N PRO A 467 29.18 15.34 -15.37
CA PRO A 467 29.83 16.61 -14.99
C PRO A 467 31.35 16.50 -15.01
N ASN A 468 31.98 17.54 -15.51
CA ASN A 468 33.42 17.66 -15.63
C ASN A 468 33.87 19.12 -15.39
N GLY A 469 35.16 19.40 -15.44
CA GLY A 469 35.66 20.74 -15.16
C GLY A 469 35.19 21.86 -16.13
N GLY A 470 34.48 21.52 -17.20
CA GLY A 470 33.86 22.44 -18.15
C GLY A 470 32.36 22.63 -18.01
N THR A 471 31.71 21.79 -17.22
CA THR A 471 30.27 21.81 -17.01
C THR A 471 29.84 23.11 -16.32
N SER A 472 28.75 23.70 -16.79
CA SER A 472 28.22 24.95 -16.24
C SER A 472 27.56 24.75 -14.89
N SER A 473 27.38 25.83 -14.14
CA SER A 473 26.64 25.76 -12.86
C SER A 473 25.17 25.40 -13.05
N ALA A 474 24.51 25.74 -14.16
CA ALA A 474 23.14 25.34 -14.42
C ALA A 474 23.03 23.82 -14.65
N GLU A 475 23.95 23.21 -15.36
CA GLU A 475 24.00 21.77 -15.57
C GLU A 475 24.29 21.01 -14.27
N ARG A 476 25.21 21.55 -13.42
CA ARG A 476 25.47 20.97 -12.11
C ARG A 476 24.27 21.09 -11.16
N ALA A 477 23.56 22.22 -11.21
CA ALA A 477 22.33 22.39 -10.47
C ALA A 477 21.32 21.26 -10.79
N TRP A 478 21.13 20.96 -12.07
CA TRP A 478 20.29 19.83 -12.49
C TRP A 478 20.87 18.48 -12.06
N HIS A 479 22.17 18.28 -12.15
CA HIS A 479 22.80 17.02 -11.76
C HIS A 479 22.49 16.63 -10.31
N TYR A 480 22.61 17.56 -9.38
CA TYR A 480 22.31 17.31 -7.97
C TYR A 480 20.81 17.30 -7.70
N PHE A 481 20.06 18.21 -8.34
CA PHE A 481 18.61 18.27 -8.14
C PHE A 481 17.92 16.95 -8.50
N LEU A 482 18.22 16.39 -9.66
CA LEU A 482 17.58 15.13 -10.08
C LEU A 482 17.94 13.97 -9.14
N ALA A 483 19.13 13.98 -8.55
CA ALA A 483 19.50 12.99 -7.54
C ALA A 483 18.71 13.11 -6.23
N SER A 484 18.03 14.23 -5.95
CA SER A 484 17.18 14.40 -4.78
C SER A 484 15.84 13.66 -4.88
N LEU A 485 15.43 13.25 -6.08
CA LEU A 485 14.08 12.78 -6.38
C LEU A 485 13.88 11.27 -6.17
N ASN A 486 14.90 10.54 -5.72
CA ASN A 486 14.78 9.10 -5.55
C ASN A 486 13.69 8.74 -4.51
N SER A 487 12.71 7.92 -4.90
CA SER A 487 11.59 7.53 -4.04
C SER A 487 12.04 6.81 -2.76
N GLY A 488 13.12 6.05 -2.83
CA GLY A 488 13.67 5.33 -1.68
C GLY A 488 14.18 6.22 -0.54
N TYR A 489 14.28 7.54 -0.74
CA TYR A 489 14.62 8.48 0.34
C TYR A 489 13.44 8.82 1.25
N MET A 490 12.22 8.74 0.73
CA MET A 490 10.98 9.16 1.39
C MET A 490 10.04 7.98 1.69
N TYR A 491 10.46 6.77 1.41
CA TYR A 491 9.63 5.61 1.61
C TYR A 491 9.52 5.28 3.12
N TYR A 492 8.36 5.57 3.72
CA TYR A 492 8.04 5.35 5.14
C TYR A 492 8.93 6.08 6.16
N GLY A 493 9.64 7.11 5.82
CA GLY A 493 10.55 7.71 6.79
C GLY A 493 11.50 6.67 7.42
N THR A 494 11.96 5.70 6.63
CA THR A 494 12.62 4.48 7.09
C THR A 494 13.88 4.72 7.88
N SER A 495 14.56 5.82 7.66
CA SER A 495 15.68 6.22 8.49
C SER A 495 16.06 7.68 8.25
N LEU A 496 16.53 8.35 9.29
CA LEU A 496 17.04 9.71 9.20
C LEU A 496 18.12 9.86 8.11
N ASP A 497 18.96 8.84 7.92
CA ASP A 497 20.00 8.82 6.89
C ASP A 497 19.41 8.89 5.47
N MET A 498 18.25 8.31 5.23
CA MET A 498 17.55 8.41 3.95
C MET A 498 16.81 9.75 3.82
N GLU A 499 16.08 10.15 4.84
CA GLU A 499 15.24 11.36 4.87
C GLU A 499 16.03 12.66 4.67
N VAL A 500 17.30 12.71 5.02
CA VAL A 500 18.13 13.91 4.84
C VAL A 500 18.67 14.05 3.42
N LYS A 501 18.68 13.00 2.60
CA LYS A 501 19.29 13.00 1.26
C LYS A 501 18.66 13.99 0.26
N PRO A 502 17.33 14.16 0.22
CA PRO A 502 16.73 15.23 -0.57
C PRO A 502 17.29 16.61 -0.20
N THR A 503 17.44 16.90 1.10
CA THR A 503 17.99 18.18 1.57
C THR A 503 19.44 18.37 1.12
N VAL A 504 20.30 17.35 1.27
CA VAL A 504 21.71 17.41 0.87
C VAL A 504 21.85 17.67 -0.62
N ALA A 505 21.13 16.90 -1.45
CA ALA A 505 21.16 17.07 -2.91
C ALA A 505 20.60 18.43 -3.36
N CYS A 506 19.47 18.86 -2.78
CA CYS A 506 18.87 20.16 -3.08
C CYS A 506 19.79 21.33 -2.68
N ASN A 507 20.51 21.25 -1.56
CA ASN A 507 21.45 22.29 -1.15
C ASN A 507 22.58 22.45 -2.19
N GLU A 508 23.21 21.36 -2.62
CA GLU A 508 24.22 21.38 -3.68
C GLU A 508 23.64 21.97 -4.99
N ALA A 509 22.42 21.54 -5.37
CA ALA A 509 21.74 22.07 -6.55
C ALA A 509 21.47 23.57 -6.44
N MET A 510 21.00 24.02 -5.29
CA MET A 510 20.65 25.42 -5.05
C MET A 510 21.90 26.32 -4.98
N GLU A 511 23.02 25.85 -4.41
CA GLU A 511 24.30 26.59 -4.47
C GLU A 511 24.77 26.83 -5.91
N HIS A 512 24.68 25.81 -6.75
CA HIS A 512 25.01 25.93 -8.17
C HIS A 512 24.02 26.81 -8.93
N ALA A 513 22.72 26.69 -8.65
CA ALA A 513 21.69 27.54 -9.25
C ALA A 513 21.90 29.02 -8.88
N ASP A 514 22.19 29.30 -7.60
CA ASP A 514 22.45 30.66 -7.09
C ASP A 514 23.63 31.34 -7.79
N ALA A 515 24.67 30.59 -8.16
CA ALA A 515 25.79 31.09 -8.90
C ALA A 515 25.39 31.62 -10.29
N VAL A 516 24.27 31.14 -10.86
CA VAL A 516 23.71 31.62 -12.15
C VAL A 516 22.66 32.71 -11.92
N ILE A 517 21.76 32.51 -10.94
CA ILE A 517 20.63 33.40 -10.64
C ILE A 517 21.13 34.79 -10.19
N GLY A 518 22.15 34.84 -9.35
CA GLY A 518 22.68 36.06 -8.80
C GLY A 518 21.67 36.85 -7.97
N ASP A 519 21.27 38.06 -8.41
CA ASP A 519 20.29 38.88 -7.71
C ASP A 519 18.83 38.63 -8.14
N GLY A 520 18.58 37.59 -8.93
CA GLY A 520 17.27 37.22 -9.42
C GLY A 520 16.61 38.21 -10.42
N SER A 521 17.36 39.22 -10.84
CA SER A 521 16.78 40.26 -11.73
C SER A 521 16.42 39.73 -13.13
N LEU A 522 17.10 38.66 -13.58
CA LEU A 522 16.90 38.02 -14.90
C LEU A 522 15.89 36.87 -14.89
N ASP A 523 15.37 36.53 -13.73
CA ASP A 523 14.35 35.53 -13.60
C ASP A 523 13.08 35.89 -14.40
N THR A 524 12.51 34.93 -15.13
CA THR A 524 11.24 34.99 -15.84
C THR A 524 10.52 33.64 -15.77
N THR A 525 11.02 32.76 -14.91
CA THR A 525 10.42 31.47 -14.63
C THR A 525 9.12 31.68 -13.88
N PRO A 526 8.03 30.97 -14.20
CA PRO A 526 6.81 31.04 -13.39
C PRO A 526 7.02 30.36 -12.03
N PRO A 527 6.17 30.65 -11.03
CA PRO A 527 6.19 29.90 -9.77
C PRO A 527 6.09 28.39 -10.00
N THR A 528 6.85 27.64 -9.25
CA THR A 528 6.67 26.18 -9.17
C THR A 528 5.57 25.92 -8.16
N ILE A 529 4.55 25.18 -8.60
CA ILE A 529 3.42 24.70 -7.77
C ILE A 529 3.57 23.18 -7.68
N TRP A 530 3.84 22.69 -6.48
CA TRP A 530 3.81 21.25 -6.26
C TRP A 530 2.40 20.71 -6.51
N ILE A 531 2.26 19.44 -6.93
CA ILE A 531 0.96 18.88 -7.26
C ILE A 531 -0.02 19.02 -6.09
N PRO A 532 -1.15 19.73 -6.24
CA PRO A 532 -2.08 19.96 -5.14
C PRO A 532 -2.63 18.65 -4.57
N GLN A 533 -2.67 18.55 -3.27
CA GLN A 533 -3.19 17.43 -2.50
C GLN A 533 -4.55 17.79 -1.91
N ARG A 534 -5.37 16.79 -1.55
CA ARG A 534 -6.64 17.01 -0.86
C ARG A 534 -6.85 16.03 0.29
N HIS A 535 -7.59 16.44 1.29
CA HIS A 535 -8.03 15.60 2.40
C HIS A 535 -9.39 16.07 2.94
N PRO A 536 -10.39 15.19 3.18
CA PRO A 536 -10.36 13.75 2.87
C PRO A 536 -10.34 13.47 1.36
N TRP A 537 -9.94 12.27 0.97
CA TRP A 537 -9.89 11.89 -0.44
C TRP A 537 -11.27 11.85 -1.08
N ASN A 538 -12.27 11.30 -0.36
CA ASN A 538 -13.67 11.22 -0.76
C ASN A 538 -14.54 12.14 0.11
N PRO A 539 -14.57 13.47 -0.12
CA PRO A 539 -15.41 14.36 0.65
C PRO A 539 -16.89 14.01 0.47
N GLY A 540 -17.63 13.95 1.59
CA GLY A 540 -19.04 13.57 1.61
C GLY A 540 -19.30 12.07 1.41
N SER A 541 -18.30 11.23 1.58
CA SER A 541 -18.40 9.78 1.38
C SER A 541 -17.40 9.04 2.28
N THR A 542 -17.32 7.72 2.08
CA THR A 542 -16.44 6.81 2.83
C THR A 542 -14.97 7.05 2.51
N ASN A 543 -14.15 7.06 3.56
CA ASN A 543 -12.70 7.17 3.50
C ASN A 543 -12.05 6.16 4.43
N PHE A 544 -10.78 5.89 4.20
CA PHE A 544 -9.87 5.25 5.13
C PHE A 544 -8.64 6.15 5.26
N GLY A 545 -7.87 6.03 6.30
CA GLY A 545 -6.67 6.84 6.32
C GLY A 545 -5.87 6.75 7.61
N PRO A 546 -4.64 7.29 7.61
CA PRO A 546 -3.71 7.18 8.72
C PRO A 546 -4.24 7.80 10.01
N GLN A 547 -5.04 8.85 9.92
CA GLN A 547 -5.67 9.49 11.09
C GLN A 547 -6.52 8.53 11.92
N TYR A 548 -7.12 7.54 11.25
CA TYR A 548 -8.04 6.57 11.86
C TYR A 548 -7.45 5.16 11.92
N GLY A 549 -6.12 5.03 11.85
CA GLY A 549 -5.46 3.73 11.83
C GLY A 549 -5.86 2.85 10.64
N TYR A 550 -6.12 3.47 9.48
CA TYR A 550 -6.63 2.84 8.26
C TYR A 550 -8.03 2.21 8.44
N THR A 551 -8.78 2.64 9.45
CA THR A 551 -10.18 2.25 9.60
C THR A 551 -11.08 3.13 8.75
N GLN A 552 -12.25 2.59 8.41
CA GLN A 552 -13.26 3.33 7.66
C GLN A 552 -13.83 4.49 8.50
N TYR A 553 -14.07 5.62 7.85
CA TYR A 553 -14.84 6.72 8.43
C TYR A 553 -15.60 7.45 7.33
N GLU A 554 -16.69 8.09 7.73
CA GLU A 554 -17.47 8.94 6.87
C GLU A 554 -17.05 10.39 7.03
N SER A 555 -16.98 11.14 5.92
CA SER A 555 -16.68 12.55 5.94
C SER A 555 -17.88 13.38 5.51
N ASN A 556 -18.01 14.60 6.02
CA ASN A 556 -18.90 15.60 5.42
C ASN A 556 -18.33 16.03 4.04
N GLY A 557 -19.05 16.85 3.31
CA GLY A 557 -18.65 17.33 1.98
C GLY A 557 -17.50 18.36 1.99
N ASP A 558 -17.04 18.79 3.15
CA ASP A 558 -15.96 19.77 3.28
C ASP A 558 -14.60 19.08 3.14
N PHE A 559 -13.63 19.73 2.47
CA PHE A 559 -12.29 19.19 2.28
C PHE A 559 -11.23 20.26 2.13
N TRP A 560 -10.01 19.91 2.54
CA TRP A 560 -8.82 20.74 2.39
C TRP A 560 -8.14 20.48 1.04
N VAL A 561 -7.62 21.55 0.44
CA VAL A 561 -6.63 21.49 -0.65
C VAL A 561 -5.40 22.23 -0.21
N TRP A 562 -4.21 21.61 -0.33
CA TRP A 562 -2.94 22.24 -0.01
C TRP A 562 -1.90 21.94 -1.08
N THR A 563 -0.85 22.78 -1.11
CA THR A 563 0.29 22.65 -2.00
C THR A 563 1.47 23.47 -1.48
N PHE A 564 2.66 23.19 -1.98
CA PHE A 564 3.83 24.02 -1.79
C PHE A 564 4.06 24.90 -3.02
N VAL A 565 4.38 26.18 -2.80
CA VAL A 565 4.65 27.11 -3.90
C VAL A 565 5.92 27.89 -3.60
N TYR A 566 6.78 28.00 -4.60
CA TYR A 566 8.01 28.79 -4.50
C TYR A 566 8.31 29.52 -5.80
N ASP A 567 8.94 30.68 -5.67
CA ASP A 567 9.51 31.45 -6.79
C ASP A 567 10.70 32.28 -6.34
N VAL A 568 11.74 32.38 -7.18
CA VAL A 568 12.96 33.19 -6.93
C VAL A 568 12.62 34.66 -6.71
N SER A 569 11.63 35.21 -7.40
CA SER A 569 11.18 36.58 -7.25
C SER A 569 10.14 36.79 -6.15
N GLY A 570 9.78 35.72 -5.46
CA GLY A 570 8.75 35.65 -4.42
C GLY A 570 7.36 35.46 -4.98
N VAL A 571 6.49 34.86 -4.19
CA VAL A 571 5.08 34.58 -4.52
C VAL A 571 4.19 35.72 -4.02
N THR A 572 3.33 36.25 -4.87
CA THR A 572 2.44 37.38 -4.52
C THR A 572 1.00 36.97 -4.28
N SER A 573 0.53 35.90 -4.92
CA SER A 573 -0.80 35.34 -4.69
C SER A 573 -0.88 33.88 -5.11
N VAL A 574 -1.63 33.11 -4.33
CA VAL A 574 -2.01 31.73 -4.68
C VAL A 574 -3.53 31.60 -4.48
N THR A 575 -4.18 30.96 -5.44
CA THR A 575 -5.65 30.89 -5.50
C THR A 575 -6.07 29.53 -5.98
N LEU A 576 -6.92 28.85 -5.24
CA LEU A 576 -7.65 27.69 -5.74
C LEU A 576 -8.74 28.16 -6.71
N LYS A 577 -8.71 27.64 -7.92
CA LYS A 577 -9.76 27.80 -8.91
C LYS A 577 -10.57 26.52 -8.92
N TYR A 578 -11.89 26.66 -8.83
CA TYR A 578 -12.79 25.51 -8.93
C TYR A 578 -14.04 25.86 -9.74
N ARG A 579 -14.65 24.86 -10.33
CA ARG A 579 -15.92 24.98 -11.02
C ARG A 579 -16.74 23.71 -10.82
N ILE A 580 -18.05 23.85 -10.75
CA ILE A 580 -18.97 22.74 -10.68
C ILE A 580 -19.26 22.29 -12.11
N ASP A 581 -19.16 21.00 -12.37
CA ASP A 581 -19.63 20.40 -13.60
C ASP A 581 -21.16 20.50 -13.69
N ALA A 582 -21.68 20.90 -14.84
CA ALA A 582 -23.11 21.19 -14.99
C ALA A 582 -23.96 19.94 -15.21
N ASP A 583 -23.40 18.87 -15.76
CA ASP A 583 -24.10 17.61 -15.99
C ASP A 583 -23.64 16.48 -15.03
N GLY A 584 -22.64 16.74 -14.19
CA GLY A 584 -22.14 15.81 -13.18
C GLY A 584 -21.34 14.63 -13.76
N ALA A 585 -20.87 14.74 -15.01
CA ALA A 585 -20.19 13.64 -15.69
C ALA A 585 -18.92 14.10 -16.43
N ASN A 586 -17.81 13.37 -16.25
CA ASN A 586 -16.58 13.57 -17.01
C ASN A 586 -16.23 12.30 -17.82
N PRO A 587 -16.97 11.99 -18.91
CA PRO A 587 -16.72 10.79 -19.66
C PRO A 587 -15.37 10.87 -20.42
N LEU A 588 -14.73 9.73 -20.64
CA LEU A 588 -13.44 9.60 -21.36
C LEU A 588 -13.39 10.32 -22.72
N SER A 589 -14.52 10.58 -23.32
CA SER A 589 -14.63 11.27 -24.61
C SER A 589 -14.72 12.79 -24.49
N SER A 590 -15.05 13.35 -23.31
CA SER A 590 -15.10 14.80 -23.07
C SER A 590 -13.68 15.38 -22.97
N THR A 591 -13.57 16.65 -23.34
CA THR A 591 -12.35 17.45 -23.15
C THR A 591 -12.64 18.77 -22.43
N GLN A 592 -13.89 18.99 -22.04
CA GLN A 592 -14.27 20.28 -21.47
C GLN A 592 -13.85 20.40 -19.99
N ASN A 593 -13.96 19.30 -19.24
CA ASN A 593 -13.48 19.22 -17.86
C ASN A 593 -11.96 19.38 -17.80
N GLU A 594 -11.26 18.89 -18.81
CA GLU A 594 -9.79 18.82 -18.85
C GLU A 594 -9.10 20.13 -19.25
N THR A 595 -9.85 21.17 -19.63
CA THR A 595 -9.23 22.42 -20.12
C THR A 595 -9.64 23.66 -19.30
N TYR A 596 -8.69 24.60 -19.11
CA TYR A 596 -8.99 25.87 -18.44
C TYR A 596 -10.03 26.69 -19.18
N ALA A 597 -10.09 26.55 -20.51
CA ALA A 597 -11.09 27.21 -21.33
C ALA A 597 -12.52 26.65 -21.09
N GLY A 598 -12.61 25.38 -20.71
CA GLY A 598 -13.89 24.72 -20.47
C GLY A 598 -14.79 24.64 -21.71
N GLY A 599 -16.09 24.65 -21.48
CA GLY A 599 -17.11 24.59 -22.50
C GLY A 599 -18.52 24.64 -21.91
N PRO A 600 -19.57 24.32 -22.69
CA PRO A 600 -20.95 24.38 -22.19
C PRO A 600 -21.31 23.31 -21.15
N GLU A 601 -20.54 22.23 -21.04
CA GLU A 601 -20.77 21.15 -20.06
C GLU A 601 -20.30 21.54 -18.65
N VAL A 602 -19.38 22.49 -18.53
CA VAL A 602 -18.77 22.88 -17.26
C VAL A 602 -19.17 24.30 -16.85
N GLY A 603 -19.17 24.57 -15.53
CA GLY A 603 -19.45 25.88 -14.95
C GLY A 603 -18.33 26.90 -15.14
N ALA A 604 -18.57 28.12 -14.68
CA ALA A 604 -17.54 29.16 -14.65
C ALA A 604 -16.60 28.95 -13.46
N TRP A 605 -15.30 29.21 -13.68
CA TRP A 605 -14.31 29.17 -12.60
C TRP A 605 -14.65 30.17 -11.48
N GLN A 606 -14.66 29.68 -10.27
CA GLN A 606 -14.69 30.45 -9.04
C GLN A 606 -13.30 30.51 -8.44
N SER A 607 -13.06 31.37 -7.47
CA SER A 607 -11.75 31.62 -6.88
C SER A 607 -11.83 31.66 -5.36
N LEU A 608 -11.02 30.86 -4.69
CA LEU A 608 -10.78 30.89 -3.27
C LEU A 608 -9.32 31.28 -3.03
N PRO A 609 -9.02 32.43 -2.43
CA PRO A 609 -7.65 32.76 -2.02
C PRO A 609 -7.15 31.72 -1.02
N MET A 610 -5.96 31.22 -1.23
CA MET A 610 -5.34 30.27 -0.31
C MET A 610 -4.62 31.03 0.82
N THR A 611 -4.72 30.52 2.01
CA THR A 611 -3.94 30.94 3.18
C THR A 611 -2.55 30.34 3.07
N TRP A 612 -1.52 31.02 3.56
CA TRP A 612 -0.15 30.54 3.52
C TRP A 612 0.51 30.54 4.90
N ARG A 613 1.51 29.69 5.05
CA ARG A 613 2.42 29.71 6.19
C ARG A 613 3.83 29.36 5.76
N ASP A 614 4.83 29.87 6.48
CA ASP A 614 6.21 29.37 6.40
C ASP A 614 6.19 27.88 6.79
N PHE A 615 6.67 26.99 5.90
CA PHE A 615 6.72 25.57 6.23
C PHE A 615 7.95 25.26 7.09
N PRO A 616 7.84 24.50 8.19
CA PRO A 616 8.94 24.21 9.10
C PRO A 616 10.06 23.40 8.46
N ALA A 617 11.29 23.92 8.46
CA ALA A 617 12.45 23.27 7.85
C ALA A 617 13.10 22.19 8.74
N GLY A 618 12.76 22.13 10.03
CA GLY A 618 13.34 21.21 11.02
C GLY A 618 12.29 20.33 11.69
N ASN A 619 12.68 19.70 12.79
CA ASN A 619 11.78 18.87 13.62
C ASN A 619 10.75 19.75 14.32
N PHE A 620 9.56 19.87 13.74
CA PHE A 620 8.50 20.74 14.22
C PHE A 620 7.85 20.25 15.52
N HIS A 621 7.63 18.94 15.65
CA HIS A 621 6.99 18.35 16.82
C HIS A 621 7.97 18.03 17.96
N GLY A 622 9.26 18.29 17.77
CA GLY A 622 10.27 17.99 18.78
C GLY A 622 10.52 16.50 18.97
N ASP A 623 10.20 15.69 17.97
CA ASP A 623 10.45 14.24 17.99
C ASP A 623 11.95 13.98 18.14
N PRO A 624 12.39 13.26 19.20
CA PRO A 624 13.81 13.00 19.42
C PRO A 624 14.39 11.99 18.40
N GLY A 625 13.55 11.28 17.65
CA GLY A 625 13.97 10.36 16.59
C GLY A 625 14.32 11.07 15.28
N ILE A 626 13.92 12.34 15.11
CA ILE A 626 14.16 13.12 13.89
C ILE A 626 15.14 14.25 14.21
N ASP A 627 16.34 14.16 13.66
CA ASP A 627 17.37 15.18 13.81
C ASP A 627 17.96 15.48 12.42
N PHE A 628 17.36 16.42 11.72
CA PHE A 628 17.85 16.87 10.43
C PHE A 628 19.19 17.59 10.59
N PHE A 629 20.29 16.85 10.49
CA PHE A 629 21.66 17.36 10.61
C PHE A 629 22.07 18.27 9.44
N GLU A 630 21.25 18.35 8.41
CA GLU A 630 21.40 19.26 7.27
C GLU A 630 20.14 20.10 7.10
N MET A 631 20.28 21.41 7.18
CA MET A 631 19.15 22.34 6.97
C MET A 631 19.08 22.78 5.52
N PRO A 632 17.90 22.92 4.93
CA PRO A 632 17.75 23.38 3.56
C PRO A 632 18.17 24.86 3.43
N LEU A 633 18.81 25.22 2.31
CA LEU A 633 19.10 26.61 1.96
C LEU A 633 17.82 27.41 1.69
N TYR A 634 16.87 26.75 1.04
CA TYR A 634 15.53 27.28 0.75
C TYR A 634 14.49 26.20 0.91
N ILE A 635 13.29 26.61 1.29
CA ILE A 635 12.10 25.74 1.41
C ILE A 635 10.90 26.53 0.90
N ALA A 636 9.94 25.86 0.26
CA ALA A 636 8.72 26.48 -0.20
C ALA A 636 7.74 26.70 0.95
N ASP A 637 6.91 27.74 0.82
CA ASP A 637 5.78 27.97 1.70
C ASP A 637 4.63 27.01 1.37
N GLU A 638 3.90 26.63 2.41
CA GLU A 638 2.63 25.89 2.25
C GLU A 638 1.49 26.86 2.00
N TYR A 639 0.62 26.48 1.05
CA TYR A 639 -0.64 27.16 0.76
C TYR A 639 -1.78 26.19 0.87
N TYR A 640 -2.83 26.59 1.61
CA TYR A 640 -3.98 25.72 1.89
C TYR A 640 -5.30 26.49 1.90
N VAL A 641 -6.41 25.80 1.63
CA VAL A 641 -7.76 26.33 1.71
C VAL A 641 -8.76 25.21 1.94
N GLU A 642 -9.78 25.46 2.75
CA GLU A 642 -10.91 24.58 2.92
C GLU A 642 -12.02 24.90 1.93
N VAL A 643 -12.47 23.91 1.17
CA VAL A 643 -13.65 24.00 0.31
C VAL A 643 -14.85 23.50 1.10
N THR A 644 -15.85 24.32 1.28
CA THR A 644 -16.97 24.02 2.18
C THR A 644 -18.33 24.23 1.53
N GLY A 645 -19.35 23.51 2.04
CA GLY A 645 -20.76 23.72 1.71
C GLY A 645 -21.17 23.23 0.33
N LEU A 646 -20.43 22.27 -0.26
CA LEU A 646 -20.78 21.59 -1.49
C LEU A 646 -21.19 20.15 -1.18
N THR A 647 -22.19 19.64 -1.87
CA THR A 647 -22.70 18.27 -1.76
C THR A 647 -23.23 17.79 -3.11
N GLU A 648 -23.14 16.51 -3.41
CA GLU A 648 -23.68 15.83 -4.61
C GLU A 648 -23.26 16.53 -5.93
N VAL A 649 -21.98 16.91 -6.05
CA VAL A 649 -21.45 17.60 -7.23
C VAL A 649 -20.11 17.02 -7.68
N LEU A 650 -19.90 17.00 -9.00
CA LEU A 650 -18.58 16.85 -9.59
C LEU A 650 -17.91 18.23 -9.67
N LEU A 651 -16.69 18.33 -9.19
CA LEU A 651 -15.90 19.54 -9.13
C LEU A 651 -14.59 19.38 -9.89
N ASP A 652 -14.30 20.32 -10.80
CA ASP A 652 -12.96 20.49 -11.36
C ASP A 652 -12.23 21.59 -10.57
N TYR A 653 -10.95 21.38 -10.27
CA TYR A 653 -10.15 22.40 -9.57
C TYR A 653 -8.67 22.39 -9.99
N TYR A 654 -8.01 23.53 -9.81
CA TYR A 654 -6.56 23.71 -9.97
C TYR A 654 -6.06 24.89 -9.13
N VAL A 655 -4.77 24.94 -8.88
CA VAL A 655 -4.13 26.07 -8.19
C VAL A 655 -3.45 27.00 -9.19
N GLU A 656 -3.67 28.29 -9.04
CA GLU A 656 -3.04 29.37 -9.81
C GLU A 656 -2.16 30.22 -8.88
N ALA A 657 -0.88 30.35 -9.22
CA ALA A 657 0.09 31.16 -8.48
C ALA A 657 0.67 32.28 -9.34
N THR A 658 0.94 33.43 -8.73
CA THR A 658 1.57 34.59 -9.39
C THR A 658 2.79 35.03 -8.62
N ASP A 659 3.90 35.27 -9.31
CA ASP A 659 5.16 35.70 -8.74
C ASP A 659 5.26 37.23 -8.52
N GLY A 660 6.43 37.70 -8.02
CA GLY A 660 6.77 39.11 -7.84
C GLY A 660 6.93 39.90 -9.14
N LYS A 661 7.00 39.23 -10.29
CA LYS A 661 7.14 39.83 -11.63
C LYS A 661 5.85 39.73 -12.46
N ALA A 662 4.78 39.19 -11.85
CA ALA A 662 3.47 38.98 -12.46
C ALA A 662 3.45 37.88 -13.54
N VAL A 663 4.36 36.88 -13.45
CA VAL A 663 4.27 35.66 -14.21
C VAL A 663 3.31 34.70 -13.48
N VAL A 664 2.51 33.95 -14.21
CA VAL A 664 1.47 33.10 -13.67
C VAL A 664 1.77 31.62 -14.00
N ALA A 665 1.65 30.76 -12.99
CA ALA A 665 1.64 29.32 -13.13
C ALA A 665 0.25 28.76 -12.80
N LYS A 666 -0.07 27.59 -13.35
CA LYS A 666 -1.26 26.82 -13.04
C LYS A 666 -0.89 25.35 -12.86
N SER A 667 -1.43 24.71 -11.83
CA SER A 667 -1.31 23.28 -11.68
C SER A 667 -2.20 22.53 -12.70
N PRO A 668 -2.00 21.25 -12.96
CA PRO A 668 -2.96 20.43 -13.69
C PRO A 668 -4.37 20.52 -13.08
N ILE A 669 -5.42 20.31 -13.90
CA ILE A 669 -6.78 20.20 -13.42
C ILE A 669 -6.94 18.85 -12.74
N GLN A 670 -7.58 18.85 -11.58
CA GLN A 670 -7.98 17.66 -10.84
C GLN A 670 -9.51 17.64 -10.69
N HIS A 671 -10.05 16.44 -10.50
CA HIS A 671 -11.48 16.19 -10.38
C HIS A 671 -11.80 15.56 -9.04
N VAL A 672 -12.97 15.90 -8.48
CA VAL A 672 -13.49 15.27 -7.27
C VAL A 672 -15.01 15.26 -7.29
N THR A 673 -15.59 14.11 -7.08
CA THR A 673 -17.01 13.99 -6.75
C THR A 673 -17.18 14.14 -5.25
N ILE A 674 -18.03 15.06 -4.85
CA ILE A 674 -18.41 15.29 -3.45
C ILE A 674 -19.73 14.57 -3.22
N GLY A 675 -19.77 13.67 -2.24
CA GLY A 675 -20.97 12.94 -1.86
C GLY A 675 -21.97 13.80 -1.07
N ASP A 676 -23.02 13.19 -0.60
CA ASP A 676 -24.11 13.87 0.14
C ASP A 676 -23.82 14.05 1.66
N GLY A 677 -22.73 13.48 2.16
CA GLY A 677 -22.34 13.52 3.57
C GLY A 677 -23.15 12.56 4.45
N SER A 678 -23.91 11.64 3.84
CA SER A 678 -24.78 10.71 4.56
C SER A 678 -24.19 9.31 4.76
N GLY A 679 -22.94 9.10 4.34
CA GLY A 679 -22.25 7.82 4.54
C GLY A 679 -22.79 6.65 3.73
N GLY A 680 -23.33 6.93 2.55
CA GLY A 680 -23.89 5.91 1.66
C GLY A 680 -22.98 5.61 0.49
N GLY A 681 -22.50 4.34 0.38
CA GLY A 681 -21.84 3.83 -0.82
C GLY A 681 -22.83 3.76 -2.01
N PRO A 682 -22.36 3.61 -3.26
CA PRO A 682 -23.25 3.61 -4.43
C PRO A 682 -24.26 2.46 -4.34
N GLY A 683 -25.52 2.80 -4.04
CA GLY A 683 -26.65 1.85 -3.91
C GLY A 683 -27.60 2.09 -2.75
N ASP A 684 -27.43 3.11 -1.91
CA ASP A 684 -28.10 3.26 -0.61
C ASP A 684 -29.57 3.73 -0.65
N ASP A 685 -30.07 4.20 -1.78
CA ASP A 685 -31.51 4.46 -1.94
C ASP A 685 -32.39 3.17 -1.90
N VAL A 686 -31.78 1.98 -1.98
CA VAL A 686 -32.47 0.70 -2.03
C VAL A 686 -32.76 0.12 -0.66
N VAL A 687 -31.86 0.27 0.29
CA VAL A 687 -32.01 -0.16 1.67
C VAL A 687 -31.63 0.99 2.58
N VAL A 688 -32.56 1.35 3.47
CA VAL A 688 -32.36 2.37 4.50
C VAL A 688 -32.56 1.73 5.86
N ILE A 689 -31.73 2.07 6.82
CA ILE A 689 -31.88 1.64 8.22
C ILE A 689 -32.08 2.86 9.13
N ASP A 690 -32.79 2.70 10.24
CA ASP A 690 -32.99 3.74 11.24
C ASP A 690 -33.00 3.13 12.66
N PRO A 691 -32.03 3.51 13.52
CA PRO A 691 -30.94 4.46 13.29
C PRO A 691 -29.84 3.93 12.34
N ASP A 692 -29.16 4.85 11.63
CA ASP A 692 -27.95 4.60 10.87
C ASP A 692 -26.83 5.54 11.41
N PRO A 693 -25.72 4.98 11.96
CA PRO A 693 -25.46 3.54 12.13
C PRO A 693 -26.37 2.87 13.17
N ALA A 694 -26.62 1.58 12.96
CA ALA A 694 -27.40 0.78 13.91
C ALA A 694 -26.66 0.67 15.26
N GLN A 695 -27.44 0.55 16.35
CA GLN A 695 -26.88 0.43 17.70
C GLN A 695 -26.91 -1.04 18.14
N ALA A 696 -25.79 -1.56 18.63
CA ALA A 696 -25.70 -2.90 19.17
C ALA A 696 -26.62 -3.06 20.41
N GLY A 697 -27.35 -4.15 20.45
CA GLY A 697 -28.34 -4.41 21.54
C GLY A 697 -29.65 -3.64 21.38
N GLU A 698 -29.83 -2.85 20.33
CA GLU A 698 -31.03 -2.05 20.10
C GLU A 698 -31.80 -2.51 18.85
N ASN A 699 -33.02 -1.96 18.68
CA ASN A 699 -33.84 -2.25 17.51
C ASN A 699 -33.50 -1.29 16.36
N VAL A 700 -33.36 -1.84 15.16
CA VAL A 700 -33.18 -1.09 13.92
C VAL A 700 -34.36 -1.33 12.98
N LEU A 701 -34.93 -0.27 12.42
CA LEU A 701 -35.89 -0.33 11.32
C LEU A 701 -35.16 -0.48 10.00
N ILE A 702 -35.50 -1.48 9.20
CA ILE A 702 -34.93 -1.73 7.88
C ILE A 702 -36.01 -1.51 6.83
N GLN A 703 -35.75 -0.63 5.86
CA GLN A 703 -36.61 -0.31 4.73
C GLN A 703 -35.93 -0.75 3.44
N TYR A 704 -36.66 -1.41 2.55
CA TYR A 704 -36.17 -1.92 1.26
C TYR A 704 -37.06 -1.44 0.12
N ASP A 705 -36.50 -0.73 -0.86
CA ASP A 705 -37.16 -0.33 -2.12
C ASP A 705 -36.94 -1.41 -3.19
N PRO A 706 -37.99 -2.12 -3.62
CA PRO A 706 -37.90 -3.13 -4.66
C PRO A 706 -37.95 -2.56 -6.09
N ALA A 707 -38.07 -1.25 -6.29
CA ALA A 707 -38.27 -0.63 -7.61
C ALA A 707 -37.10 -0.92 -8.56
N GLY A 708 -37.40 -1.46 -9.72
CA GLY A 708 -36.37 -1.85 -10.71
C GLY A 708 -35.59 -3.13 -10.39
N ARG A 709 -35.85 -3.81 -9.26
CA ARG A 709 -35.07 -4.93 -8.76
C ARG A 709 -35.82 -6.28 -8.86
N ALA A 710 -35.13 -7.36 -8.51
CA ALA A 710 -35.64 -8.74 -8.66
C ALA A 710 -36.99 -8.99 -7.94
N LEU A 711 -37.21 -8.31 -6.81
CA LEU A 711 -38.39 -8.48 -5.96
C LEU A 711 -39.50 -7.44 -6.21
N GLN A 712 -39.41 -6.59 -7.22
CA GLN A 712 -40.38 -5.52 -7.53
C GLN A 712 -41.85 -5.99 -7.62
N SER A 713 -42.09 -7.21 -8.07
CA SER A 713 -43.41 -7.75 -8.25
C SER A 713 -43.78 -8.80 -7.21
N SER A 714 -42.96 -8.98 -6.19
CA SER A 714 -43.17 -10.00 -5.14
C SER A 714 -44.33 -9.61 -4.23
N PRO A 715 -45.28 -10.51 -3.95
CA PRO A 715 -46.44 -10.20 -3.07
C PRO A 715 -46.04 -10.17 -1.59
N GLN A 716 -44.91 -10.69 -1.23
CA GLN A 716 -44.31 -10.70 0.09
C GLN A 716 -42.79 -10.72 -0.03
N VAL A 717 -42.08 -9.95 0.79
CA VAL A 717 -40.63 -9.95 0.92
C VAL A 717 -40.25 -10.36 2.34
N TYR A 718 -39.17 -11.07 2.48
CA TYR A 718 -38.54 -11.51 3.72
C TYR A 718 -37.13 -10.96 3.79
N LEU A 719 -36.73 -10.55 4.98
CA LEU A 719 -35.35 -10.16 5.28
C LEU A 719 -34.56 -11.40 5.66
N HIS A 720 -33.48 -11.67 4.97
CA HIS A 720 -32.47 -12.62 5.41
C HIS A 720 -31.27 -11.81 5.90
N TYR A 721 -30.91 -11.96 7.18
CA TYR A 721 -29.87 -11.13 7.78
C TYR A 721 -29.01 -11.88 8.78
N GLY A 722 -27.86 -11.32 9.03
CA GLY A 722 -26.88 -11.83 9.99
C GLY A 722 -26.01 -10.69 10.48
N PHE A 723 -24.94 -11.03 11.18
CA PHE A 723 -24.01 -10.07 11.76
C PHE A 723 -22.56 -10.46 11.42
N ASN A 724 -21.65 -9.50 11.49
CA ASN A 724 -20.21 -9.74 11.46
C ASN A 724 -19.72 -10.65 10.31
N GLY A 725 -20.19 -10.38 9.07
CA GLY A 725 -19.86 -11.23 7.91
C GLY A 725 -20.67 -12.54 7.85
N TRP A 726 -21.97 -12.50 8.22
CA TRP A 726 -22.92 -13.62 8.22
C TRP A 726 -22.70 -14.64 9.34
N ASP A 727 -22.08 -14.29 10.47
CA ASP A 727 -21.91 -15.14 11.65
C ASP A 727 -22.29 -14.39 12.96
N PRO A 728 -23.44 -14.73 13.61
CA PRO A 728 -24.44 -15.71 13.18
C PRO A 728 -25.46 -15.16 12.17
N VAL A 729 -26.00 -16.05 11.34
CA VAL A 729 -27.23 -15.76 10.55
C VAL A 729 -28.47 -15.99 11.40
N VAL A 730 -29.44 -15.09 11.26
CA VAL A 730 -30.70 -15.20 11.98
C VAL A 730 -31.71 -16.00 11.16
N ASP A 731 -32.25 -17.09 11.72
CA ASP A 731 -33.24 -17.97 11.11
C ASP A 731 -34.41 -18.21 12.08
N PRO A 732 -35.67 -18.12 11.65
CA PRO A 732 -36.15 -17.91 10.26
C PRO A 732 -36.18 -16.46 9.80
N ASP A 733 -36.08 -16.23 8.48
CA ASP A 733 -36.22 -14.94 7.87
C ASP A 733 -37.51 -14.22 8.27
N PRO A 734 -37.49 -13.05 8.89
CA PRO A 734 -38.68 -12.31 9.26
C PRO A 734 -39.39 -11.74 8.01
N PRO A 735 -40.76 -11.84 7.98
CA PRO A 735 -41.53 -11.24 6.91
C PRO A 735 -41.59 -9.71 7.06
N MET A 736 -41.36 -8.99 5.98
CA MET A 736 -41.45 -7.53 5.93
C MET A 736 -42.89 -7.09 5.67
N THR A 737 -43.23 -5.88 6.08
CA THR A 737 -44.51 -5.23 5.89
C THR A 737 -44.43 -4.17 4.80
N TRP A 738 -45.36 -4.14 3.86
CA TRP A 738 -45.39 -3.13 2.80
C TRP A 738 -45.88 -1.77 3.31
N ASN A 739 -45.06 -0.74 3.27
CA ASN A 739 -45.45 0.65 3.50
C ASN A 739 -45.89 1.32 2.17
N ALA A 740 -47.21 1.47 2.03
CA ALA A 740 -47.80 1.99 0.79
C ALA A 740 -47.59 3.52 0.60
N THR A 741 -47.13 4.21 1.66
CA THR A 741 -46.91 5.67 1.59
C THR A 741 -45.54 5.96 0.98
N GLU A 742 -44.53 5.20 1.37
CA GLU A 742 -43.14 5.34 0.94
C GLU A 742 -42.77 4.38 -0.17
N ALA A 743 -43.65 3.40 -0.46
CA ALA A 743 -43.48 2.36 -1.47
C ALA A 743 -42.31 1.41 -1.20
N VAL A 744 -42.03 1.15 0.08
CA VAL A 744 -40.92 0.27 0.55
C VAL A 744 -41.45 -0.90 1.37
N TRP A 745 -40.62 -1.96 1.52
CA TRP A 745 -40.84 -3.02 2.50
C TRP A 745 -40.12 -2.69 3.80
N GLU A 746 -40.79 -2.93 4.97
CA GLU A 746 -40.26 -2.54 6.28
C GLU A 746 -40.26 -3.71 7.26
N VAL A 747 -39.23 -3.81 8.08
CA VAL A 747 -39.17 -4.70 9.24
C VAL A 747 -38.27 -4.08 10.32
N THR A 748 -38.63 -4.27 11.58
CA THR A 748 -37.74 -3.90 12.70
C THR A 748 -37.15 -5.17 13.28
N VAL A 749 -35.82 -5.20 13.44
CA VAL A 749 -35.09 -6.32 14.02
C VAL A 749 -34.21 -5.84 15.17
N MET A 750 -33.91 -6.74 16.09
CA MET A 750 -32.96 -6.50 17.18
C MET A 750 -31.55 -6.74 16.66
N VAL A 751 -30.68 -5.79 16.84
CA VAL A 751 -29.24 -5.93 16.56
C VAL A 751 -28.59 -6.67 17.72
N GLN A 752 -27.74 -7.64 17.41
CA GLN A 752 -27.02 -8.38 18.45
C GLN A 752 -26.06 -7.46 19.21
N SER A 753 -25.93 -7.63 20.53
CA SER A 753 -25.09 -6.75 21.36
C SER A 753 -23.58 -6.83 21.07
N SER A 754 -23.11 -7.91 20.43
CA SER A 754 -21.74 -8.08 19.96
C SER A 754 -21.56 -7.74 18.48
N ALA A 755 -22.60 -7.20 17.80
CA ALA A 755 -22.53 -6.92 16.40
C ALA A 755 -21.71 -5.64 16.14
N THR A 756 -20.80 -5.70 15.20
CA THR A 756 -20.09 -4.56 14.61
C THR A 756 -20.54 -4.30 13.18
N GLN A 757 -21.23 -5.28 12.58
CA GLN A 757 -21.78 -5.19 11.23
C GLN A 757 -23.13 -5.90 11.17
N LEU A 758 -24.07 -5.36 10.41
CA LEU A 758 -25.36 -5.94 10.08
C LEU A 758 -25.40 -6.28 8.60
N ASP A 759 -25.51 -7.56 8.27
CA ASP A 759 -25.50 -8.11 6.92
C ASP A 759 -26.91 -8.49 6.48
N MET A 760 -27.32 -8.17 5.23
CA MET A 760 -28.65 -8.51 4.78
C MET A 760 -28.80 -8.70 3.28
N VAL A 761 -29.77 -9.54 2.92
CA VAL A 761 -30.33 -9.71 1.58
C VAL A 761 -31.83 -9.96 1.69
N PHE A 762 -32.54 -9.90 0.58
CA PHE A 762 -34.01 -10.01 0.58
C PHE A 762 -34.46 -11.16 -0.30
N ASN A 763 -35.59 -11.81 0.07
CA ASN A 763 -36.15 -12.89 -0.71
C ASN A 763 -37.67 -12.89 -0.71
N ASP A 764 -38.32 -13.65 -1.64
CA ASP A 764 -39.79 -13.80 -1.76
C ASP A 764 -40.36 -15.05 -1.09
N GLY A 765 -39.52 -15.81 -0.37
CA GLY A 765 -39.90 -17.11 0.20
C GLY A 765 -40.18 -18.20 -0.84
N ALA A 766 -40.03 -17.91 -2.13
CA ALA A 766 -40.30 -18.82 -3.24
C ALA A 766 -39.07 -19.10 -4.12
N GLY A 767 -37.92 -18.53 -3.78
CA GLY A 767 -36.61 -18.79 -4.39
C GLY A 767 -36.09 -17.64 -5.28
N THR A 768 -36.77 -16.46 -5.31
CA THR A 768 -36.24 -15.26 -5.88
C THR A 768 -35.50 -14.46 -4.81
N TRP A 769 -34.28 -14.07 -5.08
CA TRP A 769 -33.43 -13.31 -4.17
C TRP A 769 -33.05 -11.97 -4.80
N ASP A 770 -32.93 -10.97 -3.96
CA ASP A 770 -32.19 -9.76 -4.24
C ASP A 770 -31.05 -9.67 -3.24
N ASN A 771 -29.84 -9.79 -3.77
CA ASN A 771 -28.59 -9.80 -3.01
C ASN A 771 -27.62 -8.75 -3.57
N ASN A 772 -28.16 -7.63 -4.06
CA ASN A 772 -27.39 -6.53 -4.60
C ASN A 772 -26.38 -6.96 -5.67
N GLY A 773 -26.80 -7.84 -6.59
CA GLY A 773 -25.92 -8.37 -7.63
C GLY A 773 -24.82 -9.31 -7.13
N GLY A 774 -24.88 -9.75 -5.87
CA GLY A 774 -23.89 -10.61 -5.21
C GLY A 774 -23.01 -9.86 -4.21
N ALA A 775 -23.23 -8.56 -4.06
CA ALA A 775 -22.51 -7.72 -3.10
C ALA A 775 -23.17 -7.66 -1.71
N ASP A 776 -24.44 -8.11 -1.60
CA ASP A 776 -25.28 -8.02 -0.38
C ASP A 776 -25.42 -6.55 0.12
N TRP A 777 -25.97 -6.34 1.30
CA TRP A 777 -25.96 -5.04 2.01
C TRP A 777 -25.36 -5.21 3.38
N HIS A 778 -24.47 -4.30 3.73
CA HIS A 778 -23.72 -4.33 4.97
C HIS A 778 -23.77 -2.94 5.61
N PHE A 779 -24.21 -2.88 6.86
CA PHE A 779 -24.31 -1.64 7.63
C PHE A 779 -23.47 -1.71 8.88
N THR A 780 -22.79 -0.62 9.21
CA THR A 780 -21.99 -0.51 10.44
C THR A 780 -22.92 -0.56 11.67
N VAL A 781 -22.49 -1.25 12.71
CA VAL A 781 -23.11 -1.26 14.02
C VAL A 781 -22.15 -0.63 15.01
N VAL A 782 -22.62 0.37 15.77
CA VAL A 782 -21.84 1.05 16.81
C VAL A 782 -22.32 0.62 18.20
N GLY A 783 -21.43 0.76 19.21
CA GLY A 783 -21.75 0.36 20.59
C GLY A 783 -21.72 -1.15 20.82
N GLY A 784 -21.35 -1.95 19.81
CA GLY A 784 -21.09 -3.37 19.96
C GLY A 784 -19.76 -3.58 20.68
N ALA A 785 -19.72 -4.52 21.64
CA ALA A 785 -18.43 -5.07 22.04
C ALA A 785 -17.79 -5.69 20.77
N PRO A 786 -16.47 -5.52 20.55
CA PRO A 786 -15.80 -6.19 19.43
C PRO A 786 -16.16 -7.68 19.43
N PRO A 787 -16.27 -8.36 18.25
CA PRO A 787 -16.28 -9.82 18.21
C PRO A 787 -15.02 -10.30 18.94
N ASP A 788 -15.13 -11.44 19.62
CA ASP A 788 -14.05 -12.05 20.42
C ASP A 788 -12.70 -11.76 19.79
N GLU A 789 -11.92 -10.85 20.39
CA GLU A 789 -10.56 -10.57 19.92
C GLU A 789 -9.81 -11.89 19.94
N GLU A 790 -9.31 -12.36 18.81
CA GLU A 790 -8.28 -13.38 18.79
C GLU A 790 -6.97 -12.73 19.20
N TRP A 791 -6.15 -13.41 20.02
CA TRP A 791 -4.82 -12.96 20.34
C TRP A 791 -3.96 -12.97 19.05
N GLU A 792 -3.36 -11.84 18.69
CA GLU A 792 -2.50 -11.74 17.52
C GLU A 792 -1.07 -12.17 17.85
N MET A 793 -0.54 -13.14 17.10
CA MET A 793 0.84 -13.65 17.29
C MET A 793 1.77 -12.97 16.27
N ASP A 794 2.03 -11.67 16.45
CA ASP A 794 2.75 -10.87 15.46
C ASP A 794 4.10 -10.28 15.96
N GLY A 795 4.47 -10.57 17.20
CA GLY A 795 5.70 -10.05 17.84
C GLY A 795 5.51 -8.68 18.46
N LEU A 796 4.30 -8.12 18.43
CA LEU A 796 3.91 -6.91 19.13
C LEU A 796 3.04 -7.27 20.34
N LEU A 797 3.06 -6.44 21.37
CA LEU A 797 2.24 -6.67 22.54
C LEU A 797 0.76 -6.40 22.26
N ASP A 798 -0.09 -7.38 22.49
CA ASP A 798 -1.54 -7.19 22.43
C ASP A 798 -2.03 -6.13 23.43
N ALA A 799 -2.87 -5.22 22.94
CA ALA A 799 -3.40 -4.11 23.74
C ALA A 799 -4.26 -4.58 24.95
N ALA A 800 -4.91 -5.75 24.80
CA ALA A 800 -5.71 -6.37 25.85
C ALA A 800 -4.87 -7.07 26.95
N ALA A 801 -3.54 -7.23 26.75
CA ALA A 801 -2.67 -7.90 27.70
C ALA A 801 -2.32 -7.01 28.89
N THR A 802 -2.44 -7.55 30.09
CA THR A 802 -2.15 -6.86 31.35
C THR A 802 -0.71 -7.09 31.78
N LEU A 803 0.01 -6.02 32.16
CA LEU A 803 1.33 -6.13 32.77
C LEU A 803 1.22 -6.78 34.16
N ILE A 804 1.85 -7.93 34.33
CA ILE A 804 1.83 -8.70 35.57
C ILE A 804 2.99 -8.32 36.50
N ASP A 805 4.20 -8.30 35.99
CA ASP A 805 5.40 -7.98 36.78
C ASP A 805 6.55 -7.57 35.84
N THR A 806 7.56 -6.90 36.42
CA THR A 806 8.76 -6.44 35.71
C THR A 806 10.00 -6.45 36.59
N ASN A 807 11.15 -6.77 35.98
CA ASN A 807 12.45 -6.71 36.65
C ASN A 807 13.58 -6.29 35.69
N ASN A 808 14.26 -5.17 36.01
CA ASN A 808 15.36 -4.62 35.20
C ASN A 808 15.09 -4.43 33.71
N GLY A 809 13.83 -4.16 33.34
CA GLY A 809 13.41 -3.97 31.96
C GLY A 809 12.82 -5.21 31.30
N MET A 810 13.01 -6.40 31.85
CA MET A 810 12.25 -7.59 31.46
C MET A 810 10.82 -7.47 32.01
N VAL A 811 9.86 -7.90 31.24
CA VAL A 811 8.43 -7.76 31.54
C VAL A 811 7.73 -9.11 31.41
N LEU A 812 6.60 -9.26 32.08
CA LEU A 812 5.66 -10.34 31.91
C LEU A 812 4.26 -9.75 31.73
N TYR A 813 3.63 -10.05 30.62
CA TYR A 813 2.23 -9.75 30.35
C TYR A 813 1.41 -11.03 30.32
N ALA A 814 0.16 -10.94 30.71
CA ALA A 814 -0.83 -12.00 30.58
C ALA A 814 -2.21 -11.45 30.23
N GLY A 815 -3.00 -12.24 29.52
CA GLY A 815 -4.39 -11.96 29.23
C GLY A 815 -5.16 -13.25 28.99
N ILE A 816 -6.47 -13.23 29.16
CA ILE A 816 -7.34 -14.38 28.89
C ILE A 816 -8.53 -13.95 28.06
N LEU A 817 -8.78 -14.74 27.03
CA LEU A 817 -9.95 -14.60 26.18
C LEU A 817 -10.59 -15.98 26.02
N GLY A 818 -11.87 -16.11 26.41
CA GLY A 818 -12.49 -17.42 26.50
C GLY A 818 -11.69 -18.37 27.40
N ASP A 819 -11.19 -19.47 26.85
CA ASP A 819 -10.37 -20.48 27.54
C ASP A 819 -8.86 -20.35 27.23
N GLU A 820 -8.48 -19.33 26.44
CA GLU A 820 -7.10 -19.13 25.98
C GLU A 820 -6.34 -18.14 26.85
N LEU A 821 -5.22 -18.57 27.40
CA LEU A 821 -4.26 -17.74 28.13
C LEU A 821 -3.21 -17.25 27.15
N TYR A 822 -3.10 -15.96 26.99
CA TYR A 822 -2.00 -15.25 26.36
C TYR A 822 -0.90 -14.92 27.36
N LEU A 823 0.35 -15.17 27.00
CA LEU A 823 1.53 -14.79 27.77
C LEU A 823 2.55 -14.13 26.85
N ALA A 824 3.14 -13.01 27.29
CA ALA A 824 4.18 -12.33 26.54
C ALA A 824 5.32 -11.82 27.43
N THR A 825 6.55 -11.83 26.88
CA THR A 825 7.72 -11.17 27.46
C THR A 825 8.53 -10.46 26.37
N TRP A 826 9.29 -9.45 26.77
CA TRP A 826 10.14 -8.70 25.84
C TRP A 826 11.30 -9.56 25.36
N ASP A 827 11.47 -9.65 24.03
CA ASP A 827 12.60 -10.31 23.36
C ASP A 827 13.36 -9.25 22.54
N ALA A 828 14.27 -8.57 23.20
CA ALA A 828 15.02 -7.44 22.61
C ALA A 828 16.24 -7.87 21.78
N GLY A 829 16.41 -9.17 21.47
CA GLY A 829 17.58 -9.65 20.72
C GLY A 829 18.92 -9.49 21.46
N GLU A 830 18.91 -9.47 22.79
CA GLU A 830 20.10 -9.27 23.63
C GLU A 830 21.05 -10.50 23.70
N GLY A 831 20.72 -11.58 23.00
CA GLY A 831 21.52 -12.81 22.92
C GLY A 831 21.16 -13.85 23.96
N ASN A 832 20.00 -13.77 24.58
CA ASN A 832 19.42 -14.76 25.49
C ASN A 832 18.27 -15.52 24.85
N ASP A 833 18.18 -16.82 25.19
CA ASP A 833 16.93 -17.56 25.00
C ASP A 833 15.98 -17.23 26.16
N HIS A 834 14.73 -16.96 25.87
CA HIS A 834 13.71 -16.64 26.85
C HIS A 834 12.78 -17.82 27.08
N PHE A 835 12.41 -18.03 28.33
CA PHE A 835 11.45 -19.05 28.72
C PHE A 835 10.36 -18.41 29.59
N ILE A 836 9.09 -18.65 29.25
CA ILE A 836 7.95 -18.33 30.10
C ILE A 836 7.40 -19.66 30.62
N PHE A 837 7.63 -19.96 31.91
CA PHE A 837 7.13 -21.17 32.55
C PHE A 837 5.74 -20.95 33.09
N LEU A 838 4.82 -21.89 32.80
CA LEU A 838 3.44 -21.92 33.28
C LEU A 838 3.25 -23.11 34.23
N ALA A 839 2.72 -22.86 35.42
CA ALA A 839 2.45 -23.89 36.40
C ALA A 839 1.12 -23.69 37.15
N ASN A 840 0.56 -24.79 37.73
CA ASN A 840 -0.66 -24.72 38.51
C ASN A 840 -0.69 -25.75 39.66
N PRO A 841 -0.12 -25.44 40.83
CA PRO A 841 0.98 -24.55 41.14
C PRO A 841 2.37 -25.15 40.80
N PRO A 842 3.47 -24.42 40.95
CA PRO A 842 4.83 -24.94 40.70
C PRO A 842 5.16 -26.16 41.57
N GLY A 843 5.81 -27.16 40.97
CA GLY A 843 6.12 -28.41 41.63
C GLY A 843 7.53 -28.46 42.28
N SER A 844 8.09 -29.67 42.36
CA SER A 844 9.48 -29.86 42.89
C SER A 844 10.50 -29.44 41.83
N MET A 845 11.69 -29.05 42.31
CA MET A 845 12.80 -28.60 41.43
C MET A 845 13.25 -29.71 40.48
N GLY A 846 13.32 -29.35 39.18
CA GLY A 846 13.80 -30.15 38.09
C GLY A 846 15.00 -29.50 37.38
N SER A 847 15.60 -30.17 36.41
CA SER A 847 16.64 -29.54 35.56
C SER A 847 16.03 -28.47 34.64
N ALA A 848 16.73 -27.38 34.42
CA ALA A 848 16.35 -26.39 33.43
C ALA A 848 16.23 -27.03 32.00
N PRO A 849 15.32 -26.54 31.14
CA PRO A 849 15.13 -27.08 29.79
C PRO A 849 16.35 -26.79 28.89
N TRP A 850 16.35 -27.37 27.67
CA TRP A 850 17.33 -27.12 26.58
C TRP A 850 18.81 -27.22 27.02
N ALA A 851 19.11 -28.17 27.89
CA ALA A 851 20.47 -28.36 28.46
C ALA A 851 21.05 -27.11 29.20
N LYS A 852 20.22 -26.15 29.58
CA LYS A 852 20.62 -25.02 30.41
C LYS A 852 21.06 -25.52 31.82
N SER A 853 21.92 -24.78 32.48
CA SER A 853 22.36 -25.13 33.85
C SER A 853 21.41 -24.58 34.90
N GLY A 854 21.37 -25.21 36.08
CA GLY A 854 20.47 -24.85 37.16
C GLY A 854 19.20 -25.69 37.20
N GLN A 855 18.28 -25.28 38.07
CA GLN A 855 17.02 -25.97 38.33
C GLN A 855 15.86 -24.99 38.24
N VAL A 856 14.70 -25.50 37.83
CA VAL A 856 13.46 -24.76 37.76
C VAL A 856 12.38 -25.59 38.48
N ALA A 857 11.54 -24.94 39.27
CA ALA A 857 10.39 -25.61 39.88
C ALA A 857 9.45 -26.11 38.81
N ALA A 858 8.96 -27.35 38.98
CA ALA A 858 8.27 -28.06 37.91
C ALA A 858 7.07 -27.26 37.40
N TRP A 859 7.00 -27.15 36.10
CA TRP A 859 5.98 -26.48 35.31
C TRP A 859 4.98 -27.51 34.74
N ALA A 860 3.86 -27.01 34.22
CA ALA A 860 2.93 -27.77 33.35
C ALA A 860 3.38 -27.63 31.87
N ALA A 861 3.52 -26.40 31.38
CA ALA A 861 3.99 -26.08 30.06
C ALA A 861 4.99 -24.92 30.12
N TYR A 862 5.77 -24.71 29.07
CA TYR A 862 6.58 -23.49 28.90
C TYR A 862 6.63 -23.03 27.46
N LEU A 863 6.61 -21.72 27.27
CA LEU A 863 6.90 -21.05 26.01
C LEU A 863 8.38 -20.71 25.98
N GLY A 864 9.07 -20.98 24.89
CA GLY A 864 10.49 -20.66 24.74
C GLY A 864 10.83 -20.21 23.35
N ASN A 865 11.76 -19.25 23.24
CA ASN A 865 12.40 -18.88 21.98
C ASN A 865 13.88 -19.25 21.98
N GLU A 866 14.46 -19.39 20.78
CA GLU A 866 15.89 -19.60 20.57
C GLU A 866 16.44 -18.39 19.80
N ASN A 867 17.18 -17.55 20.47
CA ASN A 867 17.70 -16.28 19.94
C ASN A 867 18.57 -16.42 18.68
N ASP A 868 19.22 -17.59 18.47
CA ASP A 868 20.13 -17.81 17.33
C ASP A 868 19.40 -17.97 15.97
N ASN A 869 18.09 -18.27 15.94
CA ASN A 869 17.36 -18.61 14.72
C ASN A 869 15.91 -18.16 14.69
N ASP A 870 15.55 -17.23 15.58
CA ASP A 870 14.21 -16.64 15.72
C ASP A 870 13.07 -17.68 15.84
N TRP A 871 13.38 -18.87 16.41
CA TRP A 871 12.38 -19.89 16.58
C TRP A 871 11.69 -19.78 17.94
N ALA A 872 10.36 -19.85 17.98
CA ALA A 872 9.56 -19.87 19.20
C ALA A 872 8.56 -21.04 19.19
N GLY A 873 8.18 -21.48 20.39
CA GLY A 873 7.18 -22.55 20.53
C GLY A 873 6.92 -22.98 21.95
N TRP A 874 5.79 -23.65 22.15
CA TRP A 874 5.37 -24.27 23.38
C TRP A 874 5.93 -25.67 23.56
N PHE A 875 6.26 -26.03 24.81
CA PHE A 875 6.79 -27.33 25.20
C PHE A 875 6.07 -27.90 26.39
N ASP A 876 6.15 -29.24 26.50
CA ASP A 876 5.56 -30.05 27.57
C ASP A 876 4.03 -29.91 27.69
N VAL A 877 3.38 -29.38 26.66
CA VAL A 877 1.95 -29.13 26.59
C VAL A 877 1.12 -30.41 26.54
N THR A 878 -0.06 -30.41 27.13
CA THR A 878 -1.03 -31.51 27.12
C THR A 878 -2.02 -31.35 25.97
N GLY A 879 -2.38 -30.10 25.63
CA GLY A 879 -3.33 -29.75 24.57
C GLY A 879 -2.71 -29.74 23.19
N THR A 880 -3.54 -29.47 22.18
CA THR A 880 -3.17 -29.40 20.77
C THR A 880 -3.40 -27.98 20.16
N VAL A 881 -4.08 -27.11 20.90
CA VAL A 881 -4.36 -25.72 20.48
C VAL A 881 -3.42 -24.79 21.25
N GLN A 882 -2.31 -24.45 20.64
CA GLN A 882 -1.36 -23.48 21.13
C GLN A 882 -0.63 -22.81 19.95
N VAL A 883 -0.44 -21.52 20.02
CA VAL A 883 0.28 -20.71 19.03
C VAL A 883 1.43 -19.99 19.74
N ALA A 884 2.47 -19.67 19.03
CA ALA A 884 3.58 -18.88 19.54
C ALA A 884 4.28 -18.13 18.41
N THR A 885 4.73 -16.93 18.72
CA THR A 885 5.67 -16.22 17.88
C THR A 885 6.77 -15.58 18.73
N GLY A 886 7.93 -15.38 18.18
CA GLY A 886 9.06 -14.72 18.79
C GLY A 886 10.20 -14.71 17.81
N GLY A 887 10.62 -13.56 17.40
CA GLY A 887 11.70 -13.45 16.48
C GLY A 887 12.10 -11.98 16.31
N GLY A 888 13.37 -11.77 16.11
CA GLY A 888 13.88 -10.44 15.84
C GLY A 888 13.96 -9.55 17.08
N SER A 889 13.30 -8.42 17.09
CA SER A 889 13.37 -7.39 18.12
C SER A 889 12.00 -7.09 18.77
N GLY A 890 11.10 -8.04 18.79
CA GLY A 890 9.74 -7.89 19.33
C GLY A 890 9.49 -8.60 20.66
N TYR A 891 8.25 -9.03 20.89
CA TYR A 891 7.84 -9.84 22.02
C TYR A 891 7.92 -11.33 21.68
N LEU A 892 8.38 -12.14 22.66
CA LEU A 892 8.05 -13.56 22.70
C LEU A 892 6.64 -13.67 23.27
N GLU A 893 5.72 -14.17 22.49
CA GLU A 893 4.31 -14.28 22.85
C GLU A 893 3.73 -15.63 22.44
N GLY A 894 2.66 -16.04 23.09
CA GLY A 894 2.00 -17.28 22.76
C GLY A 894 0.72 -17.51 23.55
N THR A 895 -0.21 -18.22 22.93
CA THR A 895 -1.48 -18.65 23.53
C THR A 895 -1.46 -20.12 23.88
N ILE A 896 -2.20 -20.50 24.93
CA ILE A 896 -2.43 -21.89 25.33
C ILE A 896 -3.83 -22.06 25.91
N ASN A 897 -4.55 -23.08 25.46
CA ASN A 897 -5.89 -23.38 25.96
C ASN A 897 -5.82 -24.01 27.36
N LEU A 898 -6.36 -23.31 28.36
CA LEU A 898 -6.32 -23.74 29.77
C LEU A 898 -7.18 -24.96 30.07
N VAL A 899 -8.29 -25.16 29.34
CA VAL A 899 -9.14 -26.35 29.50
C VAL A 899 -8.44 -27.59 28.99
N GLU A 900 -7.76 -27.52 27.85
CA GLU A 900 -6.95 -28.62 27.34
C GLU A 900 -5.76 -28.94 28.23
N GLU A 901 -5.10 -27.92 28.81
CA GLU A 901 -3.91 -28.09 29.62
C GLU A 901 -4.24 -28.59 31.05
N PHE A 902 -5.26 -28.01 31.70
CA PHE A 902 -5.59 -28.29 33.11
C PHE A 902 -6.89 -29.02 33.33
N GLY A 903 -7.70 -29.30 32.30
CA GLY A 903 -9.01 -29.95 32.38
C GLY A 903 -10.14 -29.00 32.76
N ALA A 904 -9.87 -27.79 33.12
CA ALA A 904 -10.78 -26.66 33.35
C ALA A 904 -9.96 -25.37 33.48
N VAL A 905 -10.57 -24.22 33.24
CA VAL A 905 -9.92 -22.93 33.51
C VAL A 905 -9.68 -22.80 35.01
N PRO A 906 -8.41 -22.68 35.49
CA PRO A 906 -8.13 -22.50 36.91
C PRO A 906 -8.40 -21.06 37.35
N GLY A 907 -8.75 -20.83 38.62
CA GLY A 907 -8.87 -19.45 39.14
C GLY A 907 -7.56 -18.71 39.26
N GLU A 908 -6.42 -19.42 39.27
CA GLU A 908 -5.08 -18.85 39.38
C GLU A 908 -4.08 -19.72 38.66
N VAL A 909 -3.16 -19.11 37.92
CA VAL A 909 -1.98 -19.75 37.30
C VAL A 909 -0.71 -19.09 37.83
N HIS A 910 0.41 -19.79 37.71
CA HIS A 910 1.71 -19.32 38.20
C HIS A 910 2.68 -19.22 37.05
N VAL A 911 3.30 -18.06 36.86
CA VAL A 911 4.12 -17.78 35.68
C VAL A 911 5.48 -17.22 36.13
N ALA A 912 6.54 -17.60 35.39
CA ALA A 912 7.87 -17.04 35.58
C ALA A 912 8.58 -16.86 34.24
N VAL A 913 9.27 -15.73 34.06
CA VAL A 913 10.15 -15.47 32.88
C VAL A 913 11.60 -15.72 33.29
N ALA A 914 12.31 -16.50 32.51
CA ALA A 914 13.68 -16.90 32.78
C ALA A 914 14.58 -16.78 31.56
N PRO A 915 15.42 -15.72 31.43
CA PRO A 915 16.37 -15.59 30.32
C PRO A 915 17.64 -16.38 30.58
N TYR A 916 18.15 -17.07 29.56
CA TYR A 916 19.41 -17.80 29.57
C TYR A 916 20.25 -17.43 28.35
N PRO A 917 21.58 -17.20 28.50
CA PRO A 917 22.40 -17.09 27.28
C PRO A 917 22.24 -18.33 26.39
N THR A 918 22.25 -18.12 25.05
CA THR A 918 21.89 -19.10 24.05
C THR A 918 22.69 -20.41 24.12
N SER A 919 23.95 -20.38 24.59
CA SER A 919 24.80 -21.59 24.62
C SER A 919 24.29 -22.66 25.61
N ASP A 920 24.43 -23.93 25.22
CA ASP A 920 24.25 -25.08 26.12
C ASP A 920 25.09 -24.97 27.41
N GLY A 921 24.48 -25.33 28.53
CA GLY A 921 25.11 -25.27 29.83
C GLY A 921 25.23 -23.87 30.46
N SER A 922 24.69 -22.85 29.79
CA SER A 922 24.61 -21.49 30.33
C SER A 922 23.72 -21.43 31.58
N ALA A 923 24.06 -20.54 32.52
CA ALA A 923 23.30 -20.33 33.73
C ALA A 923 22.24 -19.25 33.53
N LEU A 924 21.15 -19.33 34.28
CA LEU A 924 20.09 -18.33 34.33
C LEU A 924 20.68 -16.93 34.59
N ASP A 925 20.26 -15.98 33.78
CA ASP A 925 20.52 -14.57 34.01
C ASP A 925 19.48 -14.02 35.02
N TYR A 926 19.59 -14.44 36.24
CA TYR A 926 18.66 -14.14 37.34
C TYR A 926 18.48 -12.63 37.61
N ALA A 927 19.35 -11.80 37.06
CA ALA A 927 19.20 -10.34 37.17
C ALA A 927 17.98 -9.84 36.38
N TYR A 928 17.61 -10.54 35.34
CA TYR A 928 16.46 -10.21 34.45
C TYR A 928 15.30 -11.20 34.60
N GLN A 929 15.35 -12.17 35.51
CA GLN A 929 14.24 -13.06 35.83
C GLN A 929 13.02 -12.29 36.33
N VAL A 930 11.81 -12.67 35.90
CA VAL A 930 10.54 -12.10 36.35
C VAL A 930 9.67 -13.21 36.96
N PRO A 931 9.22 -13.07 38.22
CA PRO A 931 9.54 -12.03 39.20
C PRO A 931 11.02 -12.06 39.59
N ALA A 932 11.48 -10.96 40.18
CA ALA A 932 12.88 -10.85 40.61
C ALA A 932 13.29 -12.01 41.54
N SER A 933 14.48 -12.62 41.28
CA SER A 933 14.98 -13.72 42.08
C SER A 933 15.09 -13.34 43.56
N ILE A 934 14.59 -14.22 44.43
CA ILE A 934 14.59 -14.00 45.89
C ILE A 934 16.00 -14.21 46.50
N ASN A 935 16.77 -15.16 45.97
CA ASN A 935 18.02 -15.62 46.57
C ASN A 935 19.25 -15.47 45.66
N GLY A 936 19.06 -15.28 44.33
CA GLY A 936 20.13 -15.10 43.37
C GLY A 936 20.99 -16.33 43.15
N ASP A 937 20.48 -17.54 43.34
CA ASP A 937 21.24 -18.79 43.29
C ASP A 937 21.31 -19.40 41.86
N GLY A 938 20.66 -18.77 40.89
CA GLY A 938 20.64 -19.21 39.47
C GLY A 938 19.65 -20.33 39.18
N ASN A 939 18.66 -20.50 40.06
CA ASN A 939 17.50 -21.38 39.86
C ASN A 939 16.22 -20.55 39.79
N VAL A 940 15.13 -21.15 39.36
CA VAL A 940 13.76 -20.61 39.45
C VAL A 940 13.00 -21.46 40.49
N ASP A 941 12.97 -20.96 41.72
CA ASP A 941 12.32 -21.66 42.84
C ASP A 941 10.79 -21.50 42.76
N ALA A 942 10.02 -22.40 43.39
CA ALA A 942 8.55 -22.32 43.39
C ALA A 942 7.99 -20.99 43.97
N GLY A 943 8.76 -20.30 44.82
CA GLY A 943 8.42 -18.97 45.33
C GLY A 943 8.84 -17.81 44.39
N GLU A 944 9.41 -18.12 43.25
CA GLU A 944 9.87 -17.18 42.20
C GLU A 944 8.98 -17.30 40.95
N TYR A 945 7.75 -17.76 41.14
CA TYR A 945 6.65 -17.62 40.17
C TYR A 945 5.69 -16.55 40.70
N VAL A 946 5.16 -15.72 39.80
CA VAL A 946 4.08 -14.81 40.14
C VAL A 946 2.76 -15.52 39.97
N ALA A 947 1.87 -15.36 40.93
CA ALA A 947 0.48 -15.85 40.81
C ALA A 947 -0.32 -14.85 39.96
N VAL A 948 -0.95 -15.33 38.92
CA VAL A 948 -1.80 -14.56 38.00
C VAL A 948 -3.23 -14.98 38.26
N ASP A 949 -4.03 -14.08 38.78
CA ASP A 949 -5.48 -14.26 38.91
C ASP A 949 -6.09 -14.22 37.52
N VAL A 950 -6.70 -15.35 37.12
CA VAL A 950 -7.25 -15.56 35.77
C VAL A 950 -8.39 -14.59 35.48
N CYS A 951 -9.17 -14.25 36.48
CA CYS A 951 -10.26 -13.31 36.33
C CYS A 951 -9.78 -11.86 36.17
N ALA A 952 -8.76 -11.49 36.95
CA ALA A 952 -8.23 -10.12 36.89
C ALA A 952 -7.57 -9.75 35.56
N VAL A 953 -7.15 -10.74 34.74
CA VAL A 953 -6.52 -10.55 33.43
C VAL A 953 -7.41 -10.95 32.27
N ARG A 954 -8.70 -11.09 32.51
CA ARG A 954 -9.68 -11.52 31.51
C ARG A 954 -10.10 -10.34 30.62
N ALA A 955 -9.83 -10.42 29.30
CA ALA A 955 -10.16 -9.39 28.32
C ALA A 955 -11.67 -9.35 28.02
N ASP A 956 -12.35 -10.52 28.05
CA ASP A 956 -13.78 -10.70 27.81
C ASP A 956 -14.64 -10.60 29.08
N ARG A 957 -14.12 -9.98 30.14
CA ARG A 957 -14.85 -9.80 31.41
C ARG A 957 -16.03 -8.85 31.25
N SER A 958 -17.20 -9.25 31.82
CA SER A 958 -18.39 -8.39 31.79
C SER A 958 -18.11 -7.03 32.46
N PRO A 959 -18.48 -5.91 31.84
CA PRO A 959 -18.43 -4.59 32.50
C PRO A 959 -19.26 -4.53 33.79
N LEU A 960 -20.19 -5.45 33.99
CA LEU A 960 -21.07 -5.52 35.14
C LEU A 960 -20.46 -6.32 36.31
N ASP A 961 -19.35 -7.03 36.08
CA ASP A 961 -18.54 -7.70 37.10
C ASP A 961 -17.65 -6.65 37.78
N LEU A 962 -18.22 -5.94 38.78
CA LEU A 962 -17.60 -4.80 39.44
C LEU A 962 -16.66 -5.19 40.58
N ASP A 963 -16.75 -6.40 41.12
CA ASP A 963 -15.85 -6.91 42.18
C ASP A 963 -14.77 -7.85 41.65
N ALA A 964 -14.79 -8.11 40.35
CA ALA A 964 -13.76 -8.81 39.59
C ALA A 964 -13.60 -10.31 40.00
N ASP A 965 -14.70 -10.99 40.25
CA ASP A 965 -14.68 -12.41 40.61
C ASP A 965 -15.21 -13.35 39.52
N CYS A 966 -15.44 -12.79 38.30
CA CYS A 966 -15.92 -13.44 37.07
C CYS A 966 -17.36 -13.94 37.09
N ASP A 967 -18.16 -13.42 37.97
CA ASP A 967 -19.62 -13.57 37.84
C ASP A 967 -20.32 -12.21 38.09
N VAL A 968 -21.60 -12.14 37.75
CA VAL A 968 -22.39 -10.91 37.97
C VAL A 968 -23.44 -11.25 39.00
N ASP A 969 -23.12 -10.97 40.28
CA ASP A 969 -23.94 -11.34 41.40
C ASP A 969 -24.23 -10.22 42.41
N LEU A 970 -24.59 -10.57 43.64
CA LEU A 970 -24.86 -9.59 44.69
C LEU A 970 -23.58 -8.92 45.24
N GLY A 971 -22.40 -9.44 44.94
CA GLY A 971 -21.11 -8.81 45.18
C GLY A 971 -21.00 -7.53 44.39
N ASP A 972 -21.27 -7.61 43.09
CA ASP A 972 -21.22 -6.47 42.17
C ASP A 972 -22.27 -5.41 42.53
N LEU A 973 -23.48 -5.83 42.84
CA LEU A 973 -24.49 -4.91 43.32
C LEU A 973 -24.04 -4.18 44.60
N THR A 974 -23.27 -4.85 45.46
CA THR A 974 -22.71 -4.24 46.65
C THR A 974 -21.67 -3.20 46.27
N VAL A 975 -20.81 -3.45 45.29
CA VAL A 975 -19.83 -2.50 44.75
C VAL A 975 -20.55 -1.33 44.06
N PHE A 976 -21.50 -1.63 43.16
CA PHE A 976 -22.27 -0.59 42.50
C PHE A 976 -22.93 0.38 43.46
N THR A 977 -23.54 -0.13 44.53
CA THR A 977 -24.19 0.75 45.53
C THR A 977 -23.23 1.65 46.32
N GLN A 978 -21.93 1.33 46.33
CA GLN A 978 -20.90 2.19 46.89
C GLN A 978 -20.47 3.31 45.90
N CYS A 979 -20.71 3.07 44.60
CA CYS A 979 -20.26 3.98 43.54
C CYS A 979 -21.37 5.00 43.14
N ILE A 980 -22.65 4.67 43.36
CA ILE A 980 -23.77 5.55 42.95
C ILE A 980 -23.70 6.91 43.64
N ALA A 981 -23.71 7.99 42.86
CA ALA A 981 -23.64 9.37 43.33
C ALA A 981 -24.84 10.23 42.92
N GLY A 982 -25.54 9.85 41.83
CA GLY A 982 -26.72 10.52 41.27
C GLY A 982 -26.40 11.49 40.12
N PRO A 983 -27.43 11.99 39.41
CA PRO A 983 -27.28 12.67 38.15
C PRO A 983 -26.31 13.86 38.14
N GLY A 984 -25.40 13.88 37.15
CA GLY A 984 -24.39 14.92 36.98
C GLY A 984 -23.22 14.80 37.98
N ALA A 985 -23.03 13.67 38.64
CA ALA A 985 -21.97 13.43 39.59
C ALA A 985 -21.30 12.09 39.26
N GLY A 986 -20.02 12.09 38.96
CA GLY A 986 -19.22 10.86 38.81
C GLY A 986 -19.21 10.02 40.09
N SER A 987 -18.52 8.89 40.10
CA SER A 987 -18.54 7.89 41.19
C SER A 987 -18.46 8.48 42.60
N ALA A 988 -19.25 7.95 43.51
CA ALA A 988 -19.28 8.38 44.92
C ALA A 988 -17.90 8.14 45.59
N GLY A 989 -17.57 8.96 46.60
CA GLY A 989 -16.31 8.84 47.38
C GLY A 989 -16.12 7.55 48.18
N GLY A 990 -17.11 6.64 48.13
CA GLY A 990 -17.06 5.29 48.69
C GLY A 990 -16.75 4.19 47.68
N CYS A 991 -16.70 4.54 46.39
CA CYS A 991 -16.42 3.64 45.28
C CYS A 991 -14.98 3.06 45.40
N PRO A 992 -14.78 1.76 45.24
CA PRO A 992 -13.42 1.18 45.27
C PRO A 992 -12.57 1.81 44.13
N PRO A 993 -11.27 2.05 44.41
CA PRO A 993 -10.38 2.59 43.40
C PRO A 993 -10.24 1.68 42.19
N GLY A 994 -10.44 2.21 40.99
CA GLY A 994 -10.34 1.45 39.73
C GLY A 994 -11.62 0.75 39.28
N THR A 995 -12.73 0.90 40.03
CA THR A 995 -14.05 0.45 39.59
C THR A 995 -14.68 1.50 38.68
N ASP A 996 -15.02 1.10 37.48
CA ASP A 996 -15.86 1.84 36.55
C ASP A 996 -17.32 1.42 36.76
N ALA A 997 -18.15 2.31 37.23
CA ALA A 997 -19.56 2.08 37.51
C ALA A 997 -20.48 3.02 36.71
N ASP A 998 -19.89 3.80 35.80
CA ASP A 998 -20.57 4.58 34.76
C ASP A 998 -20.84 3.62 33.59
N LEU A 999 -21.93 2.89 33.67
CA LEU A 999 -22.23 1.76 32.80
C LEU A 999 -23.02 2.15 31.54
N ASP A 1000 -23.42 3.42 31.43
CA ASP A 1000 -24.05 3.98 30.24
C ASP A 1000 -23.22 5.13 29.61
N ASP A 1001 -21.96 5.31 30.11
CA ASP A 1001 -20.95 6.26 29.60
C ASP A 1001 -21.41 7.72 29.49
N ASP A 1002 -22.38 8.14 30.35
CA ASP A 1002 -22.90 9.50 30.33
C ASP A 1002 -22.12 10.48 31.23
N GLY A 1003 -21.10 10.00 31.95
CA GLY A 1003 -20.18 10.74 32.82
C GLY A 1003 -20.66 10.91 34.24
N ASP A 1004 -21.76 10.27 34.66
CA ASP A 1004 -22.18 10.20 36.07
C ASP A 1004 -22.47 8.74 36.50
N VAL A 1005 -22.77 8.53 37.76
CA VAL A 1005 -23.16 7.21 38.29
C VAL A 1005 -24.49 7.34 38.97
N ASP A 1006 -25.56 7.05 38.26
CA ASP A 1006 -26.92 7.27 38.71
C ASP A 1006 -27.91 6.10 38.52
N LEU A 1007 -29.14 6.39 38.22
CA LEU A 1007 -30.17 5.38 37.99
C LEU A 1007 -30.16 4.86 36.54
N GLY A 1008 -29.47 5.51 35.58
CA GLY A 1008 -29.25 5.04 34.25
C GLY A 1008 -28.31 3.82 34.30
N ASP A 1009 -27.20 3.98 34.99
CA ASP A 1009 -26.24 2.89 35.24
C ASP A 1009 -26.86 1.74 36.01
N PHE A 1010 -27.69 2.06 36.99
CA PHE A 1010 -28.41 1.02 37.70
C PHE A 1010 -29.38 0.26 36.79
N ALA A 1011 -30.01 0.88 35.83
CA ALA A 1011 -30.85 0.21 34.87
C ALA A 1011 -30.04 -0.69 33.93
N THR A 1012 -28.85 -0.23 33.50
CA THR A 1012 -27.87 -0.98 32.72
C THR A 1012 -27.39 -2.20 33.50
N PHE A 1013 -26.94 -2.00 34.75
CA PHE A 1013 -26.57 -3.07 35.66
C PHE A 1013 -27.70 -4.11 35.83
N GLN A 1014 -28.94 -3.62 36.04
CA GLN A 1014 -30.08 -4.50 36.24
C GLN A 1014 -30.48 -5.32 35.02
N SER A 1015 -30.22 -4.80 33.81
CA SER A 1015 -30.51 -5.50 32.55
C SER A 1015 -29.60 -6.73 32.32
N GLY A 1016 -28.34 -6.66 32.79
CA GLY A 1016 -27.39 -7.77 32.71
C GLY A 1016 -27.41 -8.70 33.93
N PHE A 1017 -28.10 -8.30 35.00
CA PHE A 1017 -28.30 -9.13 36.19
C PHE A 1017 -29.38 -10.19 35.96
N ALA A 1018 -29.06 -11.17 35.14
CA ALA A 1018 -29.93 -12.34 34.94
C ALA A 1018 -29.58 -13.40 35.99
N GLY A 1019 -30.27 -13.34 37.13
CA GLY A 1019 -30.09 -14.27 38.24
C GLY A 1019 -30.41 -15.72 37.93
#